data_2f1f82a4b6f9bbf94dc1859c9b669711
#
_entry.id   2f1f82a4b6f9bbf94dc1859c9b669711
#
_cell.length_a   1.000
_cell.length_b   1.000
_cell.length_c   1.000
_cell.angle_alpha   90.00
_cell.angle_beta   90.00
_cell.angle_gamma   90.00
#
_symmetry.space_group_name_H-M   'P 1'
#
loop_
_entity.id
_entity.type
_entity.pdbx_description
1 polymer ?
#
loop_
_entity_poly.entity_id
_entity_poly.type
_entity_poly.pdbx_seq_one_letter_code
_entity_poly.pdbx_strand_id
1 'polypeptide(L)'
;MNRGFLCLASTAILLCQTFHPDFAETHTNLISRVAIGNANQGSPDAAEGKTEGINYYVDCRVGETDGDGRSPLKPWNTLDAVNARSFLPGDAIYLKRGTECHGILWPKGSGSPTAAIHLSAYGQGARPKVIAGKNDEEAFKLFDQEYWDVDSIEFSGGTIFGVFVSGQTGILHHIHVRNLLVHDVHGGEVKNKESGLVVISPGKLGQRFDDVLVDGVTAYETNQWSGILVGGGNFGEVPEQDWCSHVIVRNSAVHDLYGDGIILFRVKDGLIDTSAAWHTGMQPTQSIGTPNAIWTWMCTDCVVSRSEAFLTDSPGVDGGAFDIDWGNTRNSVLESYAHDTQGYCIAVFGAGYVTRDSLVKGNLCINNARSPRMARYQGAIFLWTWNNGVIENLGVEKNTVYWTPPGSFPAILNRADIRGSQNDFRENHIYSGSPLVLDSNNKMSFQDNRYTTCGNDGSTWIFGGRTYKTFEEYRSGAGQEHGSTWKTEKVAARCQGGQRPQEAKSISGIQATKIAGDTGRATLPGWTVISEIPASMDTAGLFDPAAAGQLMILKNLYTQFRASGLRLRITLSLRHPNSPESLGNAIRDLDLSGIKVSSPLDHESPSLTKTRLVAPDGTTVREWHEFLGPAEIGLAVRSVLGEPLYSLMELEAQ
;
A
#
# COMPACT_ATOMS: atom_id res chain seq x y z
N MET A 1 -25.65 -58.87 39.22
CA MET A 1 -25.10 -59.74 38.16
C MET A 1 -24.10 -58.91 37.36
N ASN A 2 -22.85 -59.23 37.61
CA ASN A 2 -21.75 -59.51 36.67
C ASN A 2 -21.38 -58.39 35.72
N ARG A 3 -20.25 -57.91 35.62
CA ARG A 3 -18.78 -58.14 35.75
C ARG A 3 -18.19 -56.95 35.08
N GLY A 4 -17.31 -56.13 35.48
CA GLY A 4 -15.96 -56.36 35.89
C GLY A 4 -15.02 -56.49 34.70
N PHE A 5 -14.36 -55.38 34.27
CA PHE A 5 -13.02 -55.46 33.69
C PHE A 5 -12.25 -54.15 33.90
N LEU A 6 -11.22 -54.28 34.68
CA LEU A 6 -10.11 -53.32 34.79
C LEU A 6 -9.26 -53.42 33.51
N CYS A 7 -8.87 -52.32 32.94
CA CYS A 7 -7.66 -52.26 32.14
C CYS A 7 -6.93 -50.95 32.36
N LEU A 8 -5.81 -51.06 33.02
CA LEU A 8 -4.76 -50.03 33.09
C LEU A 8 -4.09 -49.91 31.71
N ALA A 9 -4.02 -48.73 31.20
CA ALA A 9 -3.05 -48.42 30.14
C ALA A 9 -2.62 -46.96 30.21
N SER A 10 -1.37 -46.78 30.18
CA SER A 10 -0.49 -45.67 30.39
C SER A 10 -0.81 -44.42 29.57
N THR A 11 -0.63 -43.30 30.22
CA THR A 11 -0.59 -41.94 29.72
C THR A 11 0.46 -41.77 28.62
N ALA A 12 0.01 -41.48 27.42
CA ALA A 12 0.77 -40.73 26.42
C ALA A 12 -0.15 -39.61 25.89
N ILE A 13 0.02 -38.41 26.42
CA ILE A 13 -0.62 -37.23 25.90
C ILE A 13 0.09 -36.91 24.59
N LEU A 14 -0.49 -37.31 23.48
CA LEU A 14 -0.16 -36.79 22.14
C LEU A 14 -0.87 -35.44 22.00
N LEU A 15 -0.15 -34.34 22.20
CA LEU A 15 -0.57 -33.03 21.76
C LEU A 15 -0.63 -33.03 20.22
N CYS A 16 -1.81 -33.32 19.70
CA CYS A 16 -2.12 -33.07 18.29
C CYS A 16 -2.24 -31.57 18.12
N GLN A 17 -1.17 -30.88 17.74
CA GLN A 17 -1.23 -29.54 17.22
C GLN A 17 -1.92 -29.62 15.86
N THR A 18 -3.20 -29.30 15.83
CA THR A 18 -3.91 -29.05 14.58
C THR A 18 -3.45 -27.70 14.04
N PHE A 19 -2.41 -27.73 13.22
CA PHE A 19 -2.16 -26.64 12.30
C PHE A 19 -3.38 -26.53 11.39
N HIS A 20 -4.07 -25.40 11.42
CA HIS A 20 -4.99 -25.04 10.35
C HIS A 20 -4.15 -24.42 9.21
N PRO A 21 -3.96 -25.12 8.09
CA PRO A 21 -3.23 -24.59 6.94
C PRO A 21 -4.01 -23.48 6.22
N ASP A 22 -5.31 -23.36 6.46
CA ASP A 22 -6.22 -22.52 5.65
C ASP A 22 -5.96 -21.01 5.77
N PHE A 23 -5.42 -20.54 6.90
CA PHE A 23 -5.23 -19.10 7.12
C PHE A 23 -4.12 -18.50 6.26
N ALA A 24 -2.98 -19.16 6.17
CA ALA A 24 -1.85 -18.74 5.32
C ALA A 24 -2.12 -19.00 3.83
N GLU A 25 -2.92 -20.02 3.51
CA GLU A 25 -3.21 -20.44 2.16
C GLU A 25 -4.20 -19.51 1.46
N THR A 26 -5.19 -18.97 2.18
CA THR A 26 -6.17 -18.02 1.64
C THR A 26 -5.49 -16.70 1.25
N HIS A 27 -4.59 -16.17 2.09
CA HIS A 27 -3.86 -14.94 1.81
C HIS A 27 -2.80 -15.11 0.71
N THR A 28 -2.13 -16.27 0.66
CA THR A 28 -1.18 -16.59 -0.41
C THR A 28 -1.89 -16.76 -1.76
N ASN A 29 -3.11 -17.28 -1.77
CA ASN A 29 -3.91 -17.43 -2.98
C ASN A 29 -4.39 -16.09 -3.56
N LEU A 30 -4.66 -15.07 -2.74
CA LEU A 30 -5.03 -13.74 -3.24
C LEU A 30 -3.84 -13.06 -3.94
N ILE A 31 -2.66 -13.12 -3.31
CA ILE A 31 -1.41 -12.60 -3.90
C ILE A 31 -1.04 -13.37 -5.17
N SER A 32 -1.23 -14.69 -5.21
CA SER A 32 -0.95 -15.52 -6.39
C SER A 32 -1.96 -15.30 -7.51
N ARG A 33 -3.23 -14.99 -7.24
CA ARG A 33 -4.23 -14.62 -8.27
C ARG A 33 -3.84 -13.35 -9.02
N VAL A 34 -3.23 -12.38 -8.34
CA VAL A 34 -2.70 -11.16 -8.98
C VAL A 34 -1.53 -11.46 -9.93
N ALA A 35 -0.68 -12.42 -9.56
CA ALA A 35 0.41 -12.88 -10.43
C ALA A 35 -0.08 -13.72 -11.62
N ILE A 36 -1.21 -14.43 -11.47
CA ILE A 36 -1.79 -15.32 -12.50
C ILE A 36 -2.76 -14.56 -13.42
N GLY A 37 -3.37 -13.45 -12.97
CA GLY A 37 -4.24 -12.61 -13.80
C GLY A 37 -3.57 -12.04 -15.06
N ASN A 38 -2.25 -12.13 -15.15
CA ASN A 38 -1.48 -11.81 -16.37
C ASN A 38 -1.18 -13.01 -17.27
N ALA A 39 -1.59 -14.24 -16.92
CA ALA A 39 -1.15 -15.45 -17.63
C ALA A 39 -2.25 -16.29 -18.29
N ASN A 40 -3.53 -16.01 -18.08
CA ASN A 40 -4.61 -16.84 -18.65
C ASN A 40 -5.65 -15.99 -19.41
N GLN A 41 -5.30 -15.58 -20.64
CA GLN A 41 -6.28 -15.45 -21.70
C GLN A 41 -6.13 -16.66 -22.64
N GLY A 42 -6.60 -17.80 -22.14
CA GLY A 42 -6.89 -18.95 -22.97
C GLY A 42 -8.21 -18.73 -23.72
N SER A 43 -8.12 -18.72 -25.01
CA SER A 43 -9.23 -18.68 -25.96
C SER A 43 -10.32 -19.73 -25.62
N PRO A 44 -11.59 -19.36 -25.61
CA PRO A 44 -12.65 -20.26 -26.00
C PRO A 44 -13.06 -19.93 -27.45
N ASP A 45 -12.92 -20.89 -28.32
CA ASP A 45 -13.61 -20.91 -29.61
C ASP A 45 -15.13 -20.85 -29.37
N ALA A 46 -15.71 -19.69 -29.59
CA ALA A 46 -17.12 -19.54 -29.94
C ALA A 46 -17.20 -18.37 -30.92
N ALA A 47 -17.35 -18.69 -32.16
CA ALA A 47 -17.67 -17.75 -33.21
C ALA A 47 -19.10 -17.22 -33.01
N GLU A 48 -19.28 -16.19 -32.18
CA GLU A 48 -20.40 -15.27 -32.27
C GLU A 48 -19.85 -13.94 -32.77
N GLY A 49 -20.53 -13.36 -33.75
CA GLY A 49 -20.05 -12.21 -34.50
C GLY A 49 -19.60 -11.07 -33.61
N LYS A 50 -18.29 -10.80 -33.56
CA LYS A 50 -17.72 -9.57 -33.01
C LYS A 50 -18.33 -8.40 -33.77
N THR A 51 -19.24 -7.68 -33.17
CA THR A 51 -19.50 -6.29 -33.56
C THR A 51 -18.21 -5.53 -33.35
N GLU A 52 -17.51 -5.18 -34.42
CA GLU A 52 -16.35 -4.30 -34.34
C GLU A 52 -16.84 -2.98 -33.76
N GLY A 53 -16.31 -2.61 -32.55
CA GLY A 53 -16.61 -1.34 -31.94
C GLY A 53 -16.11 -0.17 -32.77
N ILE A 54 -16.67 0.99 -32.54
CA ILE A 54 -16.34 2.19 -33.30
C ILE A 54 -15.32 3.02 -32.54
N ASN A 55 -14.28 3.45 -33.25
CA ASN A 55 -13.30 4.39 -32.70
C ASN A 55 -13.75 5.83 -32.90
N TYR A 56 -13.70 6.62 -31.82
CA TYR A 56 -13.98 8.04 -31.81
C TYR A 56 -12.75 8.82 -31.37
N TYR A 57 -12.53 9.98 -31.98
CA TYR A 57 -11.35 10.80 -31.78
C TYR A 57 -11.74 12.22 -31.34
N VAL A 58 -11.01 12.75 -30.35
CA VAL A 58 -11.22 14.09 -29.79
C VAL A 58 -9.91 14.88 -29.84
N ASP A 59 -9.93 16.09 -30.38
CA ASP A 59 -8.82 17.05 -30.37
C ASP A 59 -9.34 18.45 -30.02
N CYS A 60 -9.32 18.83 -28.77
CA CYS A 60 -9.87 20.10 -28.28
C CYS A 60 -9.09 21.34 -28.73
N ARG A 61 -7.97 21.20 -29.45
CA ARG A 61 -7.23 22.32 -30.03
C ARG A 61 -7.73 22.72 -31.41
N VAL A 62 -8.47 21.86 -32.07
CA VAL A 62 -9.00 22.16 -33.41
C VAL A 62 -10.15 23.13 -33.24
N GLY A 63 -10.14 24.24 -33.97
CA GLY A 63 -11.21 25.25 -33.97
C GLY A 63 -12.54 24.65 -34.49
N GLU A 64 -13.51 25.52 -34.82
CA GLU A 64 -14.80 25.07 -35.34
C GLU A 64 -14.61 24.08 -36.48
N THR A 65 -15.06 22.85 -36.27
CA THR A 65 -15.00 21.77 -37.26
C THR A 65 -16.35 21.08 -37.35
N ASP A 66 -16.66 20.60 -38.53
CA ASP A 66 -17.74 19.65 -38.80
C ASP A 66 -17.29 18.21 -38.57
N GLY A 67 -16.34 17.98 -37.67
CA GLY A 67 -15.78 16.70 -37.36
C GLY A 67 -16.82 15.73 -36.81
N ASP A 68 -16.91 14.56 -37.44
CA ASP A 68 -17.81 13.47 -37.02
C ASP A 68 -17.23 12.59 -35.91
N GLY A 69 -15.98 12.84 -35.51
CA GLY A 69 -15.25 12.08 -34.52
C GLY A 69 -14.76 10.71 -34.99
N ARG A 70 -14.99 10.32 -36.27
CA ARG A 70 -14.73 8.97 -36.76
C ARG A 70 -13.29 8.74 -37.21
N SER A 71 -12.50 9.76 -37.31
CA SER A 71 -11.09 9.65 -37.68
C SER A 71 -10.23 10.71 -36.99
N PRO A 72 -8.90 10.48 -36.88
CA PRO A 72 -7.97 11.50 -36.38
C PRO A 72 -7.92 12.78 -37.22
N LEU A 73 -8.39 12.73 -38.48
CA LEU A 73 -8.43 13.87 -39.39
C LEU A 73 -9.71 14.70 -39.26
N LYS A 74 -10.78 14.11 -38.67
CA LYS A 74 -12.06 14.76 -38.41
C LYS A 74 -12.50 14.51 -36.97
N PRO A 75 -11.67 14.89 -35.97
CA PRO A 75 -11.98 14.66 -34.56
C PRO A 75 -13.12 15.56 -34.10
N TRP A 76 -13.79 15.18 -33.04
CA TRP A 76 -14.58 16.13 -32.25
C TRP A 76 -13.65 17.14 -31.58
N ASN A 77 -14.13 18.36 -31.41
CA ASN A 77 -13.35 19.45 -30.82
C ASN A 77 -13.79 19.85 -29.41
N THR A 78 -14.78 19.19 -28.83
CA THR A 78 -15.29 19.44 -27.48
C THR A 78 -15.65 18.15 -26.76
N LEU A 79 -15.68 18.22 -25.43
CA LEU A 79 -16.20 17.14 -24.59
C LEU A 79 -17.72 17.00 -24.71
N ASP A 80 -18.45 18.06 -25.07
CA ASP A 80 -19.91 18.01 -25.25
C ASP A 80 -20.32 16.99 -26.32
N ALA A 81 -19.53 16.88 -27.38
CA ALA A 81 -19.77 15.88 -28.42
C ALA A 81 -19.66 14.44 -27.90
N VAL A 82 -18.75 14.19 -26.97
CA VAL A 82 -18.62 12.91 -26.25
C VAL A 82 -19.78 12.70 -25.29
N ASN A 83 -20.09 13.73 -24.49
CA ASN A 83 -21.10 13.65 -23.44
C ASN A 83 -22.52 13.48 -23.95
N ALA A 84 -22.80 13.98 -25.18
CA ALA A 84 -24.09 13.85 -25.85
C ALA A 84 -24.34 12.44 -26.45
N ARG A 85 -23.31 11.56 -26.44
CA ARG A 85 -23.39 10.26 -27.10
C ARG A 85 -23.46 9.13 -26.07
N SER A 86 -24.29 8.12 -26.41
CA SER A 86 -24.23 6.80 -25.75
C SER A 86 -23.36 5.85 -26.57
N PHE A 87 -22.33 5.31 -25.96
CA PHE A 87 -21.40 4.35 -26.56
C PHE A 87 -21.91 2.93 -26.38
N LEU A 88 -21.51 2.05 -27.28
CA LEU A 88 -21.90 0.65 -27.31
C LEU A 88 -20.71 -0.26 -26.95
N PRO A 89 -20.97 -1.53 -26.59
CA PRO A 89 -19.90 -2.47 -26.29
C PRO A 89 -18.84 -2.54 -27.40
N GLY A 90 -17.57 -2.40 -27.00
CA GLY A 90 -16.42 -2.40 -27.91
C GLY A 90 -16.07 -1.04 -28.51
N ASP A 91 -16.87 0.00 -28.30
CA ASP A 91 -16.51 1.37 -28.74
C ASP A 91 -15.27 1.87 -28.01
N ALA A 92 -14.51 2.74 -28.67
CA ALA A 92 -13.34 3.37 -28.08
C ALA A 92 -13.35 4.88 -28.31
N ILE A 93 -12.98 5.64 -27.29
CA ILE A 93 -12.85 7.10 -27.30
C ILE A 93 -11.38 7.44 -27.10
N TYR A 94 -10.79 8.17 -28.02
CA TYR A 94 -9.39 8.54 -27.97
C TYR A 94 -9.23 10.06 -27.91
N LEU A 95 -8.65 10.57 -26.83
CA LEU A 95 -8.24 11.95 -26.69
C LEU A 95 -6.83 12.15 -27.25
N LYS A 96 -6.60 13.24 -27.95
CA LYS A 96 -5.30 13.51 -28.56
C LYS A 96 -4.27 13.95 -27.53
N ARG A 97 -3.11 13.32 -27.56
CA ARG A 97 -1.98 13.70 -26.72
C ARG A 97 -1.53 15.13 -26.99
N GLY A 98 -1.10 15.81 -25.92
CA GLY A 98 -0.68 17.20 -25.95
C GLY A 98 -1.83 18.20 -26.13
N THR A 99 -3.06 17.82 -25.79
CA THR A 99 -4.23 18.70 -25.80
C THR A 99 -4.85 18.82 -24.42
N GLU A 100 -5.49 19.96 -24.19
CA GLU A 100 -6.31 20.25 -23.01
C GLU A 100 -7.77 20.41 -23.47
N CYS A 101 -8.66 19.72 -22.76
CA CYS A 101 -10.10 19.84 -22.93
C CYS A 101 -10.71 20.38 -21.65
N HIS A 102 -11.62 21.33 -21.75
CA HIS A 102 -12.24 21.98 -20.59
C HIS A 102 -13.68 21.50 -20.38
N GLY A 103 -14.05 21.34 -19.10
CA GLY A 103 -15.36 20.86 -18.65
C GLY A 103 -15.32 19.41 -18.16
N ILE A 104 -16.47 18.87 -17.83
CA ILE A 104 -16.62 17.49 -17.34
C ILE A 104 -16.60 16.52 -18.53
N LEU A 105 -15.80 15.47 -18.45
CA LEU A 105 -15.90 14.33 -19.35
C LEU A 105 -16.84 13.29 -18.72
N TRP A 106 -18.03 13.17 -19.30
CA TRP A 106 -19.07 12.27 -18.80
C TRP A 106 -19.71 11.46 -19.94
N PRO A 107 -18.97 10.51 -20.53
CA PRO A 107 -19.50 9.63 -21.59
C PRO A 107 -20.64 8.76 -21.05
N LYS A 108 -21.53 8.33 -21.92
CA LYS A 108 -22.69 7.48 -21.59
C LYS A 108 -22.59 6.11 -22.26
N GLY A 109 -23.33 5.15 -21.72
CA GLY A 109 -23.38 3.78 -22.23
C GLY A 109 -22.55 2.82 -21.39
N SER A 110 -22.77 1.54 -21.59
CA SER A 110 -22.03 0.45 -20.93
C SER A 110 -21.49 -0.51 -21.97
N GLY A 111 -20.32 -1.09 -21.65
CA GLY A 111 -19.77 -2.20 -22.39
C GLY A 111 -20.50 -3.51 -22.10
N SER A 112 -19.83 -4.61 -22.33
CA SER A 112 -20.30 -5.96 -22.02
C SER A 112 -19.14 -6.83 -21.50
N PRO A 113 -19.41 -8.00 -20.92
CA PRO A 113 -18.37 -8.90 -20.43
C PRO A 113 -17.31 -9.29 -21.47
N THR A 114 -17.66 -9.24 -22.75
CA THR A 114 -16.77 -9.60 -23.87
C THR A 114 -16.23 -8.41 -24.66
N ALA A 115 -16.74 -7.19 -24.38
CA ALA A 115 -16.40 -5.98 -25.12
C ALA A 115 -16.59 -4.73 -24.26
N ALA A 116 -15.58 -4.38 -23.48
CA ALA A 116 -15.57 -3.14 -22.70
C ALA A 116 -15.56 -1.91 -23.62
N ILE A 117 -16.01 -0.76 -23.10
CA ILE A 117 -15.80 0.54 -23.74
C ILE A 117 -14.45 1.07 -23.29
N HIS A 118 -13.65 1.58 -24.21
CA HIS A 118 -12.32 2.10 -23.93
C HIS A 118 -12.28 3.62 -24.03
N LEU A 119 -11.72 4.27 -23.02
CA LEU A 119 -11.36 5.68 -23.04
C LEU A 119 -9.85 5.81 -22.87
N SER A 120 -9.15 6.31 -23.88
CA SER A 120 -7.69 6.37 -23.86
C SER A 120 -7.15 7.54 -24.70
N ALA A 121 -5.85 7.54 -24.96
CA ALA A 121 -5.15 8.59 -25.69
C ALA A 121 -4.62 8.12 -27.04
N TYR A 122 -4.50 9.04 -28.02
CA TYR A 122 -3.86 8.76 -29.31
C TYR A 122 -2.85 9.84 -29.70
N GLY A 123 -1.98 9.53 -30.65
CA GLY A 123 -0.95 10.43 -31.13
C GLY A 123 0.30 10.43 -30.26
N GLN A 124 1.10 11.48 -30.42
CA GLN A 124 2.37 11.65 -29.72
C GLN A 124 2.32 12.89 -28.82
N GLY A 125 3.07 12.91 -27.73
CA GLY A 125 3.18 14.05 -26.83
C GLY A 125 2.75 13.73 -25.40
N ALA A 126 2.59 14.76 -24.60
CA ALA A 126 2.08 14.66 -23.23
C ALA A 126 0.69 14.02 -23.20
N ARG A 127 0.30 13.51 -22.05
CA ARG A 127 -1.03 12.98 -21.79
C ARG A 127 -2.12 14.00 -22.17
N PRO A 128 -3.24 13.61 -22.74
CA PRO A 128 -4.35 14.52 -22.90
C PRO A 128 -4.88 14.89 -21.52
N LYS A 129 -5.19 16.18 -21.32
CA LYS A 129 -5.66 16.70 -20.05
C LYS A 129 -7.12 17.12 -20.14
N VAL A 130 -7.92 16.68 -19.19
CA VAL A 130 -9.29 17.16 -18.97
C VAL A 130 -9.29 18.05 -17.74
N ILE A 131 -9.71 19.29 -17.89
CA ILE A 131 -9.70 20.31 -16.84
C ILE A 131 -11.15 20.66 -16.51
N ALA A 132 -11.58 20.30 -15.30
CA ALA A 132 -12.91 20.68 -14.80
C ALA A 132 -13.09 22.20 -14.76
N GLY A 133 -14.29 22.65 -15.05
CA GLY A 133 -14.66 24.06 -14.89
C GLY A 133 -14.67 24.46 -13.40
N LYS A 134 -14.60 25.75 -13.14
CA LYS A 134 -14.48 26.31 -11.76
C LYS A 134 -15.56 25.80 -10.78
N ASN A 135 -16.75 25.47 -11.27
CA ASN A 135 -17.89 25.05 -10.44
C ASN A 135 -18.26 23.57 -10.68
N ASP A 136 -17.49 22.87 -11.49
CA ASP A 136 -17.75 21.45 -11.75
C ASP A 136 -17.37 20.63 -10.51
N GLU A 137 -18.19 19.63 -10.18
CA GLU A 137 -17.92 18.77 -9.05
C GLU A 137 -16.78 17.78 -9.35
N GLU A 138 -16.67 17.33 -10.60
CA GLU A 138 -15.68 16.35 -11.07
C GLU A 138 -15.09 16.71 -12.43
N ALA A 139 -13.89 16.24 -12.74
CA ALA A 139 -13.31 16.30 -14.09
C ALA A 139 -13.77 15.12 -14.96
N PHE A 140 -13.94 13.93 -14.35
CA PHE A 140 -14.43 12.74 -15.03
C PHE A 140 -15.53 12.04 -14.22
N LYS A 141 -16.56 11.57 -14.93
CA LYS A 141 -17.70 10.88 -14.33
C LYS A 141 -18.14 9.65 -15.11
N LEU A 142 -18.40 8.55 -14.38
CA LEU A 142 -19.24 7.43 -14.81
C LEU A 142 -20.37 7.26 -13.79
N PHE A 143 -21.61 7.13 -14.27
CA PHE A 143 -22.77 7.01 -13.38
C PHE A 143 -23.78 6.02 -13.94
N ASP A 144 -24.07 4.94 -13.17
CA ASP A 144 -24.86 3.78 -13.61
C ASP A 144 -24.30 3.12 -14.90
N GLN A 145 -22.97 3.01 -14.98
CA GLN A 145 -22.26 2.48 -16.14
C GLN A 145 -21.29 1.39 -15.73
N GLU A 146 -21.09 0.41 -16.60
CA GLU A 146 -20.23 -0.75 -16.36
C GLU A 146 -19.43 -1.16 -17.60
N TYR A 147 -18.42 -2.00 -17.42
CA TYR A 147 -17.49 -2.44 -18.46
C TYR A 147 -16.78 -1.29 -19.16
N TRP A 148 -16.01 -0.53 -18.37
CA TRP A 148 -15.19 0.57 -18.83
C TRP A 148 -13.71 0.37 -18.51
N ASP A 149 -12.88 0.55 -19.52
CA ASP A 149 -11.42 0.71 -19.40
C ASP A 149 -11.05 2.17 -19.66
N VAL A 150 -10.51 2.85 -18.65
CA VAL A 150 -10.04 4.24 -18.74
C VAL A 150 -8.54 4.26 -18.55
N ASP A 151 -7.79 4.78 -19.51
CA ASP A 151 -6.33 4.69 -19.52
C ASP A 151 -5.64 5.93 -20.05
N SER A 152 -4.49 6.28 -19.45
CA SER A 152 -3.54 7.27 -19.99
C SER A 152 -4.09 8.68 -20.15
N ILE A 153 -4.91 9.17 -19.22
CA ILE A 153 -5.49 10.51 -19.23
C ILE A 153 -5.11 11.25 -17.94
N GLU A 154 -4.92 12.56 -18.06
CA GLU A 154 -4.77 13.49 -16.95
C GLU A 154 -6.11 14.18 -16.67
N PHE A 155 -6.55 14.12 -15.41
CA PHE A 155 -7.74 14.79 -14.91
C PHE A 155 -7.35 15.82 -13.85
N SER A 156 -7.74 17.06 -14.03
CA SER A 156 -7.38 18.15 -13.14
C SER A 156 -8.59 18.99 -12.77
N GLY A 157 -8.62 19.46 -11.55
CA GLY A 157 -9.72 20.26 -11.03
C GLY A 157 -10.88 19.42 -10.54
N GLY A 158 -12.01 20.11 -10.29
CA GLY A 158 -13.17 19.58 -9.58
C GLY A 158 -13.28 20.15 -8.17
N THR A 159 -14.50 20.33 -7.70
CA THR A 159 -14.73 20.87 -6.35
C THR A 159 -14.94 19.79 -5.30
N ILE A 160 -15.20 18.55 -5.73
CA ILE A 160 -15.41 17.40 -4.84
C ILE A 160 -14.58 16.20 -5.28
N PHE A 161 -14.48 15.96 -6.61
CA PHE A 161 -13.83 14.79 -7.17
C PHE A 161 -12.92 15.14 -8.36
N GLY A 162 -11.86 14.39 -8.53
CA GLY A 162 -11.14 14.36 -9.81
C GLY A 162 -11.77 13.36 -10.76
N VAL A 163 -11.81 12.10 -10.34
CA VAL A 163 -12.46 10.97 -11.00
C VAL A 163 -13.56 10.44 -10.08
N PHE A 164 -14.79 10.45 -10.56
CA PHE A 164 -15.95 9.97 -9.81
C PHE A 164 -16.69 8.87 -10.57
N VAL A 165 -16.76 7.68 -9.98
CA VAL A 165 -17.54 6.55 -10.50
C VAL A 165 -18.56 6.14 -9.47
N SER A 166 -19.85 6.19 -9.83
CA SER A 166 -20.93 5.88 -8.92
C SER A 166 -22.14 5.28 -9.65
N GLY A 167 -23.14 4.87 -8.91
CA GLY A 167 -24.39 4.35 -9.45
C GLY A 167 -25.48 4.22 -8.40
N GLN A 168 -26.71 3.98 -8.86
CA GLN A 168 -27.87 3.80 -8.01
C GLN A 168 -28.58 2.46 -8.26
N THR A 169 -28.14 1.69 -9.24
CA THR A 169 -28.84 0.48 -9.66
C THR A 169 -27.92 -0.73 -9.73
N GLY A 170 -28.32 -1.80 -9.04
CA GLY A 170 -27.75 -3.14 -9.22
C GLY A 170 -26.26 -3.30 -8.92
N ILE A 171 -25.66 -4.22 -9.63
CA ILE A 171 -24.22 -4.48 -9.61
C ILE A 171 -23.63 -3.91 -10.88
N LEU A 172 -22.61 -3.08 -10.75
CA LEU A 172 -21.86 -2.53 -11.87
C LEU A 172 -20.50 -3.22 -11.96
N HIS A 173 -20.20 -3.81 -13.10
CA HIS A 173 -19.03 -4.65 -13.27
C HIS A 173 -17.94 -3.96 -14.06
N HIS A 174 -16.69 -4.37 -13.82
CA HIS A 174 -15.54 -4.05 -14.64
C HIS A 174 -15.32 -2.55 -14.83
N ILE A 175 -14.90 -1.91 -13.77
CA ILE A 175 -14.43 -0.52 -13.78
C ILE A 175 -12.92 -0.53 -13.61
N HIS A 176 -12.22 -0.39 -14.72
CA HIS A 176 -10.77 -0.44 -14.75
C HIS A 176 -10.19 0.94 -15.10
N VAL A 177 -9.49 1.56 -14.17
CA VAL A 177 -8.78 2.82 -14.38
C VAL A 177 -7.28 2.58 -14.27
N ARG A 178 -6.55 2.95 -15.32
CA ARG A 178 -5.11 2.67 -15.42
C ARG A 178 -4.33 3.90 -15.85
N ASN A 179 -3.12 4.03 -15.30
CA ASN A 179 -2.18 5.05 -15.75
C ASN A 179 -2.78 6.47 -15.77
N LEU A 180 -3.59 6.84 -14.80
CA LEU A 180 -4.16 8.17 -14.69
C LEU A 180 -3.25 9.09 -13.88
N LEU A 181 -3.33 10.38 -14.22
CA LEU A 181 -2.83 11.47 -13.38
C LEU A 181 -4.03 12.29 -12.92
N VAL A 182 -4.24 12.43 -11.61
CA VAL A 182 -5.42 13.10 -11.06
C VAL A 182 -4.98 14.10 -9.99
N HIS A 183 -5.31 15.39 -10.17
CA HIS A 183 -4.79 16.40 -9.26
C HIS A 183 -5.63 17.69 -9.23
N ASP A 184 -5.27 18.60 -8.28
CA ASP A 184 -5.87 19.93 -8.13
C ASP A 184 -7.38 19.91 -7.83
N VAL A 185 -7.84 18.99 -6.98
CA VAL A 185 -9.25 18.94 -6.57
C VAL A 185 -9.45 19.82 -5.34
N HIS A 186 -10.08 20.98 -5.54
CA HIS A 186 -10.25 21.99 -4.50
C HIS A 186 -11.67 22.52 -4.43
N GLY A 187 -12.32 22.29 -3.31
CA GLY A 187 -13.69 22.74 -3.05
C GLY A 187 -13.83 23.50 -1.74
N GLY A 188 -15.06 23.60 -1.32
CA GLY A 188 -15.42 24.14 -0.01
C GLY A 188 -15.14 23.19 1.13
N GLU A 189 -16.01 23.21 2.14
CA GLU A 189 -15.88 22.33 3.30
C GLU A 189 -16.08 20.86 2.93
N VAL A 190 -15.15 20.01 3.42
CA VAL A 190 -15.25 18.55 3.28
C VAL A 190 -16.40 18.03 4.14
N LYS A 191 -17.35 17.32 3.55
CA LYS A 191 -18.54 16.83 4.22
C LYS A 191 -18.49 15.36 4.61
N ASN A 192 -17.73 14.56 3.89
CA ASN A 192 -17.60 13.12 4.15
C ASN A 192 -16.26 12.57 3.58
N LYS A 193 -15.94 11.33 3.95
CA LYS A 193 -14.73 10.65 3.49
C LYS A 193 -14.79 10.22 2.01
N GLU A 194 -15.97 10.20 1.42
CA GLU A 194 -16.21 9.82 0.02
C GLU A 194 -16.10 11.03 -0.92
N SER A 195 -15.07 11.85 -0.72
CA SER A 195 -14.68 12.93 -1.60
C SER A 195 -13.18 12.87 -1.82
N GLY A 196 -12.68 13.31 -2.95
CA GLY A 196 -11.23 13.30 -3.22
C GLY A 196 -10.86 13.09 -4.67
N LEU A 197 -9.65 12.60 -4.88
CA LEU A 197 -9.07 12.54 -6.21
C LEU A 197 -9.66 11.41 -7.08
N VAL A 198 -9.69 10.17 -6.57
CA VAL A 198 -10.30 9.03 -7.26
C VAL A 198 -11.27 8.34 -6.32
N VAL A 199 -12.54 8.42 -6.61
CA VAL A 199 -13.61 7.86 -5.78
C VAL A 199 -14.50 6.95 -6.62
N ILE A 200 -14.56 5.67 -6.27
CA ILE A 200 -15.44 4.66 -6.87
C ILE A 200 -16.34 4.16 -5.75
N SER A 201 -17.53 4.73 -5.63
CA SER A 201 -18.39 4.55 -4.45
C SER A 201 -19.86 4.32 -4.84
N PRO A 202 -20.55 3.37 -4.18
CA PRO A 202 -21.99 3.19 -4.34
C PRO A 202 -22.76 4.48 -4.05
N GLY A 203 -23.69 4.85 -4.91
CA GLY A 203 -24.55 6.05 -4.73
C GLY A 203 -25.85 5.74 -4.01
N LYS A 204 -26.16 4.47 -3.74
CA LYS A 204 -27.40 4.04 -3.08
C LYS A 204 -27.22 2.69 -2.38
N LEU A 205 -27.95 2.47 -1.30
CA LEU A 205 -28.02 1.17 -0.62
C LEU A 205 -28.47 0.06 -1.60
N GLY A 206 -27.74 -1.05 -1.60
CA GLY A 206 -27.94 -2.20 -2.49
C GLY A 206 -27.28 -2.07 -3.86
N GLN A 207 -26.72 -0.91 -4.21
CA GLN A 207 -25.83 -0.78 -5.36
C GLN A 207 -24.40 -1.09 -4.94
N ARG A 208 -23.63 -1.77 -5.78
CA ARG A 208 -22.24 -2.09 -5.54
C ARG A 208 -21.45 -2.27 -6.84
N PHE A 209 -20.15 -2.25 -6.72
CA PHE A 209 -19.23 -2.56 -7.81
C PHE A 209 -18.64 -3.96 -7.65
N ASP A 210 -18.41 -4.63 -8.76
CA ASP A 210 -17.71 -5.91 -8.83
C ASP A 210 -16.65 -5.87 -9.94
N ASP A 211 -15.43 -6.36 -9.70
CA ASP A 211 -14.28 -6.23 -10.57
C ASP A 211 -13.85 -4.77 -10.80
N VAL A 212 -13.24 -4.19 -9.78
CA VAL A 212 -12.66 -2.84 -9.83
C VAL A 212 -11.14 -2.92 -9.85
N LEU A 213 -10.51 -2.27 -10.81
CA LEU A 213 -9.06 -2.14 -10.90
C LEU A 213 -8.64 -0.67 -10.96
N VAL A 214 -7.78 -0.27 -10.02
CA VAL A 214 -7.03 0.99 -10.03
C VAL A 214 -5.55 0.64 -10.13
N ASP A 215 -4.91 0.86 -11.28
CA ASP A 215 -3.53 0.43 -11.54
C ASP A 215 -2.67 1.56 -12.13
N GLY A 216 -1.55 1.87 -11.46
CA GLY A 216 -0.62 2.88 -11.96
C GLY A 216 -1.17 4.31 -11.91
N VAL A 217 -2.06 4.62 -10.98
CA VAL A 217 -2.63 5.94 -10.80
C VAL A 217 -1.72 6.78 -9.90
N THR A 218 -1.42 8.01 -10.34
CA THR A 218 -0.83 9.03 -9.48
C THR A 218 -1.89 10.09 -9.18
N ALA A 219 -2.15 10.35 -7.89
CA ALA A 219 -3.18 11.28 -7.48
C ALA A 219 -2.68 12.18 -6.34
N TYR A 220 -2.79 13.51 -6.51
CA TYR A 220 -2.19 14.44 -5.56
C TYR A 220 -2.89 15.81 -5.54
N GLU A 221 -2.61 16.53 -4.48
CA GLU A 221 -3.05 17.90 -4.24
C GLU A 221 -4.58 18.06 -4.19
N THR A 222 -5.11 17.84 -2.97
CA THR A 222 -6.53 18.07 -2.72
C THR A 222 -6.79 18.57 -1.29
N ASN A 223 -7.74 19.49 -1.19
CA ASN A 223 -8.35 19.85 0.09
C ASN A 223 -9.63 19.04 0.38
N GLN A 224 -9.94 18.06 -0.44
CA GLN A 224 -10.95 17.05 -0.16
C GLN A 224 -10.32 15.87 0.62
N TRP A 225 -11.07 14.79 0.86
CA TRP A 225 -10.63 13.82 1.85
C TRP A 225 -9.65 12.78 1.31
N SER A 226 -10.02 12.03 0.29
CA SER A 226 -9.31 10.81 -0.09
C SER A 226 -8.42 10.96 -1.32
N GLY A 227 -7.26 10.30 -1.31
CA GLY A 227 -6.47 10.08 -2.52
C GLY A 227 -7.16 9.10 -3.46
N ILE A 228 -7.31 7.85 -3.01
CA ILE A 228 -8.06 6.79 -3.70
C ILE A 228 -9.01 6.14 -2.68
N LEU A 229 -10.30 6.11 -2.99
CA LEU A 229 -11.30 5.38 -2.21
C LEU A 229 -12.10 4.45 -3.12
N VAL A 230 -12.17 3.17 -2.76
CA VAL A 230 -13.06 2.21 -3.42
C VAL A 230 -13.99 1.59 -2.40
N GLY A 231 -15.28 1.58 -2.74
CA GLY A 231 -16.36 1.13 -1.88
C GLY A 231 -17.01 2.28 -1.10
N GLY A 232 -17.41 2.04 0.13
CA GLY A 232 -18.09 3.05 0.93
C GLY A 232 -19.61 2.93 0.92
N GLY A 233 -20.27 4.05 0.75
CA GLY A 233 -21.72 4.15 0.89
C GLY A 233 -22.13 4.65 2.27
N ASN A 234 -22.39 5.93 2.38
CA ASN A 234 -22.75 6.58 3.64
C ASN A 234 -24.24 6.40 3.97
N PHE A 235 -24.73 5.16 3.92
CA PHE A 235 -26.15 4.79 4.05
C PHE A 235 -26.50 4.17 5.40
N GLY A 236 -25.64 4.29 6.41
CA GLY A 236 -25.79 3.59 7.70
C GLY A 236 -25.26 2.15 7.63
N GLU A 237 -26.03 1.19 8.18
CA GLU A 237 -25.64 -0.22 8.09
C GLU A 237 -25.88 -0.75 6.66
N VAL A 238 -24.82 -1.30 6.06
CA VAL A 238 -24.85 -1.95 4.73
C VAL A 238 -24.53 -3.42 4.93
N PRO A 239 -25.44 -4.34 4.56
CA PRO A 239 -25.18 -5.77 4.63
C PRO A 239 -23.98 -6.17 3.78
N GLU A 240 -23.19 -7.14 4.24
CA GLU A 240 -21.95 -7.56 3.56
C GLU A 240 -22.18 -8.06 2.13
N GLN A 241 -23.34 -8.60 1.79
CA GLN A 241 -23.68 -8.97 0.42
C GLN A 241 -23.75 -7.77 -0.55
N ASP A 242 -23.95 -6.56 -0.01
CA ASP A 242 -24.03 -5.32 -0.78
C ASP A 242 -22.69 -4.56 -0.81
N TRP A 243 -21.63 -5.14 -0.27
CA TRP A 243 -20.28 -4.57 -0.35
C TRP A 243 -19.69 -4.75 -1.74
N CYS A 244 -18.82 -3.84 -2.15
CA CYS A 244 -18.04 -4.00 -3.37
C CYS A 244 -17.16 -5.25 -3.29
N SER A 245 -16.85 -5.87 -4.43
CA SER A 245 -16.08 -7.12 -4.46
C SER A 245 -15.03 -7.13 -5.57
N HIS A 246 -13.99 -7.99 -5.40
CA HIS A 246 -12.89 -8.14 -6.36
C HIS A 246 -12.24 -6.80 -6.71
N VAL A 247 -11.77 -6.08 -5.68
CA VAL A 247 -11.18 -4.75 -5.80
C VAL A 247 -9.68 -4.82 -5.73
N ILE A 248 -9.00 -4.27 -6.72
CA ILE A 248 -7.53 -4.17 -6.75
C ILE A 248 -7.12 -2.72 -6.94
N VAL A 249 -6.34 -2.20 -5.98
CA VAL A 249 -5.58 -0.95 -6.09
C VAL A 249 -4.11 -1.32 -6.07
N ARG A 250 -3.39 -1.05 -7.15
CA ARG A 250 -1.97 -1.41 -7.20
C ARG A 250 -1.13 -0.40 -7.95
N ASN A 251 0.17 -0.43 -7.66
CA ASN A 251 1.14 0.40 -8.38
C ASN A 251 0.77 1.89 -8.37
N SER A 252 0.04 2.34 -7.38
CA SER A 252 -0.53 3.67 -7.32
C SER A 252 0.14 4.51 -6.24
N ALA A 253 0.18 5.81 -6.46
CA ALA A 253 0.81 6.75 -5.55
C ALA A 253 -0.12 7.92 -5.26
N VAL A 254 -0.26 8.28 -3.97
CA VAL A 254 -1.10 9.39 -3.56
C VAL A 254 -0.37 10.29 -2.55
N HIS A 255 -0.53 11.61 -2.70
CA HIS A 255 0.16 12.53 -1.79
C HIS A 255 -0.48 13.93 -1.76
N ASP A 256 -0.04 14.74 -0.78
CA ASP A 256 -0.51 16.11 -0.57
C ASP A 256 -2.03 16.18 -0.40
N LEU A 257 -2.52 15.47 0.63
CA LEU A 257 -3.92 15.23 0.88
C LEU A 257 -4.35 15.81 2.24
N TYR A 258 -5.54 16.38 2.31
CA TYR A 258 -6.11 16.80 3.59
C TYR A 258 -6.54 15.63 4.47
N GLY A 259 -6.97 14.54 3.90
CA GLY A 259 -7.44 13.35 4.62
C GLY A 259 -6.60 12.12 4.35
N ASP A 260 -7.27 11.04 4.01
CA ASP A 260 -6.71 9.69 3.87
C ASP A 260 -6.02 9.48 2.52
N GLY A 261 -5.03 8.59 2.50
CA GLY A 261 -4.35 8.20 1.27
C GLY A 261 -5.17 7.22 0.43
N ILE A 262 -5.07 5.92 0.72
CA ILE A 262 -5.76 4.84 -0.02
C ILE A 262 -6.66 4.06 0.93
N ILE A 263 -7.95 3.96 0.60
CA ILE A 263 -8.95 3.31 1.45
C ILE A 263 -9.71 2.24 0.65
N LEU A 264 -9.87 1.05 1.24
CA LEU A 264 -10.92 0.12 0.90
C LEU A 264 -11.98 0.16 2.02
N PHE A 265 -13.21 0.47 1.67
CA PHE A 265 -14.30 0.59 2.62
C PHE A 265 -15.49 -0.26 2.18
N ARG A 266 -15.91 -1.22 3.01
CA ARG A 266 -16.95 -2.21 2.67
C ARG A 266 -16.65 -2.94 1.38
N VAL A 267 -15.51 -3.63 1.40
CA VAL A 267 -15.01 -4.41 0.27
C VAL A 267 -14.82 -5.87 0.69
N LYS A 268 -15.09 -6.78 -0.22
CA LYS A 268 -14.74 -8.21 -0.15
C LYS A 268 -13.73 -8.55 -1.23
N ASP A 269 -12.78 -9.42 -0.91
CA ASP A 269 -11.71 -9.78 -1.83
C ASP A 269 -10.98 -8.53 -2.35
N GLY A 270 -10.43 -7.75 -1.41
CA GLY A 270 -9.74 -6.49 -1.70
C GLY A 270 -8.22 -6.63 -1.65
N LEU A 271 -7.52 -5.92 -2.52
CA LEU A 271 -6.07 -5.86 -2.51
C LEU A 271 -5.58 -4.43 -2.72
N ILE A 272 -4.74 -3.94 -1.81
CA ILE A 272 -3.87 -2.78 -2.03
C ILE A 272 -2.45 -3.30 -2.09
N ASP A 273 -1.77 -3.16 -3.23
CA ASP A 273 -0.45 -3.74 -3.44
C ASP A 273 0.52 -2.78 -4.10
N THR A 274 1.81 -2.82 -3.69
CA THR A 274 2.88 -2.02 -4.30
C THR A 274 2.48 -0.55 -4.52
N SER A 275 1.76 0.02 -3.56
CA SER A 275 1.26 1.39 -3.62
C SER A 275 1.91 2.26 -2.53
N ALA A 276 1.88 3.58 -2.71
CA ALA A 276 2.47 4.51 -1.77
C ALA A 276 1.51 5.64 -1.40
N ALA A 277 1.59 6.10 -0.12
CA ALA A 277 0.86 7.27 0.34
C ALA A 277 1.74 8.11 1.27
N TRP A 278 1.82 9.42 1.01
CA TRP A 278 2.57 10.35 1.86
C TRP A 278 1.95 11.74 1.88
N HIS A 279 2.39 12.60 2.81
CA HIS A 279 1.77 13.88 3.07
C HIS A 279 0.24 13.77 3.14
N THR A 280 -0.25 12.76 3.87
CA THR A 280 -1.67 12.61 4.17
C THR A 280 -2.00 13.33 5.47
N GLY A 281 -3.27 13.72 5.67
CA GLY A 281 -3.71 14.37 6.88
C GLY A 281 -3.29 15.82 7.04
N MET A 282 -2.97 16.50 5.96
CA MET A 282 -2.46 17.88 5.96
C MET A 282 -3.53 18.94 6.20
N GLN A 283 -4.73 18.57 6.59
CA GLN A 283 -5.79 19.52 6.92
C GLN A 283 -5.37 20.43 8.09
N PRO A 284 -5.67 21.73 8.04
CA PRO A 284 -5.24 22.66 9.08
C PRO A 284 -5.94 22.44 10.42
N THR A 285 -7.14 21.91 10.40
CA THR A 285 -7.96 21.58 11.58
C THR A 285 -8.71 20.29 11.34
N GLN A 286 -8.97 19.51 12.40
CA GLN A 286 -9.80 18.31 12.28
C GLN A 286 -11.21 18.69 11.82
N SER A 287 -11.66 18.13 10.70
CA SER A 287 -12.99 18.38 10.14
C SER A 287 -13.95 17.20 10.36
N ILE A 288 -13.79 16.12 9.60
CA ILE A 288 -14.77 15.01 9.59
C ILE A 288 -14.22 13.70 10.17
N GLY A 289 -12.94 13.63 10.50
CA GLY A 289 -12.32 12.41 11.01
C GLY A 289 -10.83 12.55 11.23
N THR A 290 -10.19 11.42 11.42
CA THR A 290 -8.76 11.29 11.67
C THR A 290 -8.13 10.52 10.52
N PRO A 291 -7.15 11.12 9.81
CA PRO A 291 -6.58 10.55 8.60
C PRO A 291 -5.48 9.53 8.89
N ASN A 292 -5.38 8.56 7.99
CA ASN A 292 -4.28 7.60 7.88
C ASN A 292 -3.81 7.48 6.43
N ALA A 293 -2.68 6.79 6.20
CA ALA A 293 -2.15 6.69 4.85
C ALA A 293 -2.83 5.58 4.02
N ILE A 294 -2.75 4.32 4.44
CA ILE A 294 -3.29 3.17 3.69
C ILE A 294 -4.01 2.23 4.64
N TRP A 295 -5.30 1.99 4.41
CA TRP A 295 -6.07 1.25 5.38
C TRP A 295 -7.36 0.60 4.85
N THR A 296 -7.94 -0.29 5.65
CA THR A 296 -9.17 -1.03 5.34
C THR A 296 -10.20 -0.81 6.43
N TRP A 297 -11.46 -0.63 6.04
CA TRP A 297 -12.57 -0.38 6.95
C TRP A 297 -13.80 -1.22 6.61
N MET A 298 -14.30 -2.02 7.57
CA MET A 298 -15.39 -2.95 7.32
C MET A 298 -15.14 -3.80 6.06
N CYS A 299 -14.02 -4.45 6.00
CA CYS A 299 -13.63 -5.28 4.86
C CYS A 299 -13.55 -6.75 5.24
N THR A 300 -13.78 -7.63 4.27
CA THR A 300 -13.61 -9.07 4.40
C THR A 300 -12.63 -9.57 3.34
N ASP A 301 -11.63 -10.37 3.74
CA ASP A 301 -10.60 -10.92 2.85
C ASP A 301 -9.82 -9.82 2.11
N CYS A 302 -9.45 -8.75 2.81
CA CYS A 302 -8.67 -7.66 2.22
C CYS A 302 -7.21 -7.70 2.67
N VAL A 303 -6.31 -7.40 1.74
CA VAL A 303 -4.86 -7.40 1.96
C VAL A 303 -4.26 -6.07 1.56
N VAL A 304 -3.46 -5.49 2.45
CA VAL A 304 -2.50 -4.44 2.13
C VAL A 304 -1.13 -5.08 2.09
N SER A 305 -0.42 -5.02 0.97
CA SER A 305 0.87 -5.66 0.83
C SER A 305 1.89 -4.80 0.08
N ARG A 306 3.16 -4.98 0.44
CA ARG A 306 4.32 -4.39 -0.26
C ARG A 306 4.17 -2.89 -0.54
N SER A 307 3.46 -2.20 0.33
CA SER A 307 3.11 -0.81 0.19
C SER A 307 3.94 0.07 1.13
N GLU A 308 4.02 1.35 0.81
CA GLU A 308 4.81 2.32 1.58
C GLU A 308 3.93 3.45 2.09
N ALA A 309 4.14 3.85 3.35
CA ALA A 309 3.46 4.99 3.93
C ALA A 309 4.41 5.82 4.78
N PHE A 310 4.46 7.14 4.53
CA PHE A 310 5.41 8.02 5.20
C PHE A 310 4.95 9.48 5.24
N LEU A 311 5.59 10.28 6.08
CA LEU A 311 5.28 11.70 6.25
C LEU A 311 3.79 12.00 6.42
N THR A 312 3.09 11.12 7.12
CA THR A 312 1.69 11.31 7.46
C THR A 312 1.53 12.35 8.56
N ASP A 313 0.38 12.99 8.63
CA ASP A 313 0.01 13.91 9.72
C ASP A 313 -1.45 13.69 10.13
N SER A 314 -1.86 14.38 11.17
CA SER A 314 -3.25 14.51 11.62
C SER A 314 -3.37 15.68 12.59
N PRO A 315 -4.35 16.55 12.45
CA PRO A 315 -4.61 17.59 13.44
C PRO A 315 -5.21 17.02 14.74
N GLY A 316 -5.79 15.80 14.67
CA GLY A 316 -6.40 15.09 15.79
C GLY A 316 -5.54 13.96 16.34
N VAL A 317 -6.09 12.76 16.40
CA VAL A 317 -5.44 11.48 16.66
C VAL A 317 -5.15 10.77 15.33
N ASP A 318 -4.63 9.55 15.36
CA ASP A 318 -4.18 8.78 14.20
C ASP A 318 -2.95 9.39 13.51
N GLY A 319 -2.97 9.72 12.23
CA GLY A 319 -1.77 10.08 11.49
C GLY A 319 -0.83 8.90 11.29
N GLY A 320 -1.39 7.69 11.29
CA GLY A 320 -0.68 6.43 11.12
C GLY A 320 -0.42 6.06 9.68
N ALA A 321 0.41 5.03 9.50
CA ALA A 321 0.73 4.51 8.18
C ALA A 321 -0.31 3.50 7.70
N PHE A 322 -0.44 2.39 8.42
CA PHE A 322 -1.34 1.29 8.06
C PHE A 322 -2.35 1.03 9.16
N ASP A 323 -3.57 0.67 8.75
CA ASP A 323 -4.65 0.41 9.69
C ASP A 323 -5.58 -0.71 9.21
N ILE A 324 -5.84 -1.66 10.11
CA ILE A 324 -6.95 -2.62 10.02
C ILE A 324 -8.02 -2.07 10.95
N ASP A 325 -8.90 -1.20 10.45
CA ASP A 325 -9.89 -0.51 11.26
C ASP A 325 -11.02 -1.47 11.68
N TRP A 326 -11.99 -0.99 12.41
CA TRP A 326 -13.02 -1.82 13.02
C TRP A 326 -13.97 -2.47 11.99
N GLY A 327 -14.48 -3.66 12.35
CA GLY A 327 -15.40 -4.42 11.53
C GLY A 327 -14.75 -5.20 10.39
N ASN A 328 -13.44 -5.35 10.41
CA ASN A 328 -12.69 -6.14 9.42
C ASN A 328 -12.72 -7.64 9.77
N THR A 329 -12.72 -8.49 8.75
CA THR A 329 -12.65 -9.95 8.89
C THR A 329 -11.62 -10.53 7.92
N ARG A 330 -10.64 -11.29 8.41
CA ARG A 330 -9.55 -11.91 7.64
C ARG A 330 -8.75 -10.90 6.80
N ASN A 331 -8.43 -9.77 7.42
CA ASN A 331 -7.64 -8.74 6.76
C ASN A 331 -6.17 -8.82 7.16
N SER A 332 -5.30 -8.36 6.28
CA SER A 332 -3.87 -8.42 6.53
C SER A 332 -3.11 -7.18 6.08
N VAL A 333 -2.04 -6.86 6.81
CA VAL A 333 -0.98 -5.93 6.39
C VAL A 333 0.32 -6.70 6.32
N LEU A 334 0.85 -6.88 5.10
CA LEU A 334 1.95 -7.78 4.81
C LEU A 334 3.12 -7.05 4.12
N GLU A 335 4.34 -7.36 4.56
CA GLU A 335 5.58 -6.94 3.87
C GLU A 335 5.61 -5.47 3.45
N SER A 336 5.00 -4.60 4.25
CA SER A 336 4.84 -3.18 3.98
C SER A 336 5.81 -2.35 4.81
N TYR A 337 6.09 -1.14 4.36
CA TYR A 337 7.08 -0.26 4.93
C TYR A 337 6.45 1.05 5.41
N ALA A 338 6.56 1.35 6.69
CA ALA A 338 6.14 2.62 7.27
C ALA A 338 7.32 3.38 7.85
N HIS A 339 7.44 4.65 7.50
CA HIS A 339 8.52 5.45 8.08
C HIS A 339 8.16 6.93 8.22
N ASP A 340 8.79 7.58 9.18
CA ASP A 340 8.64 9.03 9.39
C ASP A 340 7.19 9.52 9.52
N THR A 341 6.31 8.73 10.10
CA THR A 341 4.90 9.09 10.31
C THR A 341 4.71 9.89 11.59
N GLN A 342 3.69 10.72 11.65
CA GLN A 342 3.32 11.43 12.87
C GLN A 342 2.69 10.50 13.90
N GLY A 343 1.92 9.51 13.47
CA GLY A 343 1.29 8.48 14.30
C GLY A 343 1.93 7.11 14.16
N TYR A 344 1.17 6.06 14.46
CA TYR A 344 1.63 4.67 14.52
C TYR A 344 2.16 4.16 13.17
N CYS A 345 2.92 3.05 13.22
CA CYS A 345 3.24 2.27 12.05
C CYS A 345 2.03 1.44 11.60
N ILE A 346 1.54 0.59 12.49
CA ILE A 346 0.39 -0.27 12.19
C ILE A 346 -0.56 -0.26 13.38
N ALA A 347 -1.85 -0.07 13.10
CA ALA A 347 -2.91 -0.23 14.08
C ALA A 347 -3.87 -1.36 13.72
N VAL A 348 -4.52 -1.92 14.74
CA VAL A 348 -5.69 -2.79 14.60
C VAL A 348 -6.76 -2.31 15.58
N PHE A 349 -7.94 -2.01 15.09
CA PHE A 349 -9.00 -1.41 15.89
C PHE A 349 -10.28 -2.25 15.95
N GLY A 350 -11.03 -2.01 17.05
CA GLY A 350 -12.41 -2.45 17.18
C GLY A 350 -13.25 -1.36 17.85
N ALA A 351 -14.31 -0.89 17.17
CA ALA A 351 -15.17 0.19 17.66
C ALA A 351 -16.64 -0.18 17.53
N GLY A 352 -17.21 -0.79 18.56
CA GLY A 352 -18.58 -1.29 18.50
C GLY A 352 -18.78 -2.51 17.60
N TYR A 353 -17.72 -2.98 16.94
CA TYR A 353 -17.67 -4.13 16.04
C TYR A 353 -16.61 -5.12 16.46
N VAL A 354 -16.67 -6.32 15.89
CA VAL A 354 -15.63 -7.32 16.02
C VAL A 354 -14.71 -7.23 14.80
N THR A 355 -13.42 -7.01 15.04
CA THR A 355 -12.35 -7.19 14.05
C THR A 355 -11.71 -8.54 14.31
N ARG A 356 -11.68 -9.43 13.31
CA ARG A 356 -11.31 -10.84 13.55
C ARG A 356 -10.42 -11.42 12.47
N ASP A 357 -9.69 -12.48 12.89
CA ASP A 357 -8.91 -13.30 11.99
C ASP A 357 -7.92 -12.49 11.15
N SER A 358 -7.26 -11.50 11.77
CA SER A 358 -6.40 -10.55 11.08
C SER A 358 -4.91 -10.84 11.27
N LEU A 359 -4.09 -10.45 10.29
CA LEU A 359 -2.66 -10.75 10.28
C LEU A 359 -1.82 -9.50 9.93
N VAL A 360 -0.88 -9.18 10.81
CA VAL A 360 0.15 -8.14 10.62
C VAL A 360 1.50 -8.83 10.54
N LYS A 361 2.12 -8.93 9.35
CA LYS A 361 3.28 -9.78 9.17
C LYS A 361 4.35 -9.23 8.24
N GLY A 362 5.60 -9.36 8.67
CA GLY A 362 6.77 -9.06 7.84
C GLY A 362 6.95 -7.59 7.52
N ASN A 363 6.33 -6.70 8.29
CA ASN A 363 6.38 -5.27 8.04
C ASN A 363 7.61 -4.62 8.68
N LEU A 364 8.01 -3.49 8.11
CA LEU A 364 9.11 -2.67 8.60
C LEU A 364 8.59 -1.31 9.05
N CYS A 365 8.86 -0.95 10.30
CA CYS A 365 8.48 0.29 10.93
C CYS A 365 9.74 1.07 11.32
N ILE A 366 9.93 2.28 10.78
CA ILE A 366 11.10 3.10 11.10
C ILE A 366 10.66 4.51 11.46
N ASN A 367 11.06 4.99 12.62
CA ASN A 367 10.86 6.40 13.00
C ASN A 367 9.39 6.85 12.91
N ASN A 368 8.48 5.99 13.34
CA ASN A 368 7.05 6.31 13.43
C ASN A 368 6.72 7.07 14.73
N ALA A 369 5.53 7.63 14.82
CA ALA A 369 5.07 8.46 15.94
C ALA A 369 6.04 9.61 16.27
N ARG A 370 6.45 10.36 15.24
CA ARG A 370 7.37 11.50 15.38
C ARG A 370 6.79 12.64 16.21
N SER A 371 5.47 12.77 16.25
CA SER A 371 4.81 13.74 17.12
C SER A 371 4.78 13.25 18.56
N PRO A 372 5.28 14.02 19.54
CA PRO A 372 5.15 13.67 20.97
C PRO A 372 3.69 13.48 21.38
N ARG A 373 2.78 14.20 20.78
CA ARG A 373 1.35 14.08 21.01
C ARG A 373 0.84 12.70 20.59
N MET A 374 1.24 12.22 19.40
CA MET A 374 0.86 10.90 18.91
C MET A 374 1.52 9.79 19.72
N ALA A 375 2.82 9.85 19.93
CA ALA A 375 3.57 8.86 20.69
C ALA A 375 3.03 8.63 22.10
N ARG A 376 2.39 9.64 22.71
CA ARG A 376 1.76 9.55 24.03
C ARG A 376 0.56 8.58 24.07
N TYR A 377 -0.17 8.45 22.98
CA TYR A 377 -1.42 7.68 22.91
C TYR A 377 -1.31 6.42 22.05
N GLN A 378 -0.21 6.26 21.35
CA GLN A 378 -0.01 5.21 20.37
C GLN A 378 1.32 4.49 20.64
N GLY A 379 1.51 3.34 20.04
CA GLY A 379 2.79 2.68 19.89
C GLY A 379 3.17 2.61 18.42
N ALA A 380 4.31 2.04 18.09
CA ALA A 380 4.56 1.66 16.70
C ALA A 380 3.55 0.59 16.26
N ILE A 381 3.34 -0.42 17.12
CA ILE A 381 2.22 -1.37 17.00
C ILE A 381 1.14 -0.95 18.00
N PHE A 382 -0.04 -0.65 17.50
CA PHE A 382 -1.14 -0.06 18.26
C PHE A 382 -2.42 -0.89 18.15
N LEU A 383 -2.86 -1.50 19.26
CA LEU A 383 -4.08 -2.29 19.35
C LEU A 383 -5.05 -1.59 20.29
N TRP A 384 -6.22 -1.22 19.79
CA TRP A 384 -7.19 -0.45 20.57
C TRP A 384 -8.63 -0.85 20.28
N THR A 385 -9.46 -0.89 21.33
CA THR A 385 -10.91 -1.05 21.18
C THR A 385 -11.67 -0.05 22.04
N TRP A 386 -12.84 0.35 21.55
CA TRP A 386 -13.78 1.22 22.27
C TRP A 386 -15.22 0.86 21.91
N ASN A 387 -16.19 1.43 22.63
CA ASN A 387 -17.61 1.18 22.42
C ASN A 387 -17.99 -0.31 22.34
N ASN A 388 -17.43 -1.14 23.23
CA ASN A 388 -17.58 -2.59 23.25
C ASN A 388 -17.05 -3.32 21.98
N GLY A 389 -16.20 -2.70 21.20
CA GLY A 389 -15.51 -3.35 20.12
C GLY A 389 -14.53 -4.42 20.62
N VAL A 390 -14.25 -5.41 19.79
CA VAL A 390 -13.43 -6.57 20.12
C VAL A 390 -12.48 -6.88 18.99
N ILE A 391 -11.28 -7.36 19.32
CA ILE A 391 -10.37 -8.00 18.38
C ILE A 391 -10.29 -9.48 18.69
N GLU A 392 -10.46 -10.36 17.69
CA GLU A 392 -10.42 -11.80 17.83
C GLU A 392 -9.41 -12.43 16.86
N ASN A 393 -8.60 -13.37 17.34
CA ASN A 393 -7.68 -14.14 16.52
C ASN A 393 -6.73 -13.26 15.70
N LEU A 394 -5.90 -12.47 16.37
CA LEU A 394 -4.93 -11.56 15.75
C LEU A 394 -3.52 -12.13 15.79
N GLY A 395 -2.90 -12.30 14.63
CA GLY A 395 -1.47 -12.56 14.48
C GLY A 395 -0.68 -11.27 14.24
N VAL A 396 0.36 -11.01 15.05
CA VAL A 396 1.36 -9.96 14.80
C VAL A 396 2.73 -10.64 14.77
N GLU A 397 3.26 -10.84 13.56
CA GLU A 397 4.36 -11.77 13.35
C GLU A 397 5.48 -11.21 12.48
N LYS A 398 6.73 -11.50 12.83
CA LYS A 398 7.91 -11.23 11.99
C LYS A 398 8.05 -9.77 11.55
N ASN A 399 7.50 -8.83 12.31
CA ASN A 399 7.66 -7.42 12.03
C ASN A 399 8.98 -6.91 12.63
N THR A 400 9.59 -5.93 11.97
CA THR A 400 10.77 -5.23 12.47
C THR A 400 10.41 -3.78 12.77
N VAL A 401 10.61 -3.35 14.01
CA VAL A 401 10.24 -2.03 14.51
C VAL A 401 11.46 -1.31 15.07
N TYR A 402 11.74 -0.12 14.57
CA TYR A 402 12.72 0.81 15.12
C TYR A 402 11.98 1.99 15.76
N TRP A 403 11.79 1.92 17.07
CA TRP A 403 10.99 2.84 17.86
C TRP A 403 11.86 3.79 18.67
N THR A 404 11.92 5.04 18.24
CA THR A 404 12.72 6.09 18.88
C THR A 404 11.89 7.36 19.12
N PRO A 405 10.80 7.27 19.89
CA PRO A 405 9.93 8.43 20.13
C PRO A 405 10.66 9.49 20.98
N PRO A 406 10.18 10.73 20.97
CA PRO A 406 10.82 11.84 21.70
C PRO A 406 10.65 11.78 23.22
N GLY A 407 10.13 10.70 23.79
CA GLY A 407 9.89 10.54 25.22
C GLY A 407 9.79 9.07 25.63
N SER A 408 9.38 8.84 26.89
CA SER A 408 9.18 7.50 27.43
C SER A 408 7.77 7.00 27.07
N PHE A 409 7.61 6.47 25.84
CA PHE A 409 6.35 5.95 25.33
C PHE A 409 6.51 4.49 24.90
N PRO A 410 5.42 3.68 24.89
CA PRO A 410 5.53 2.26 24.55
C PRO A 410 5.81 2.05 23.05
N ALA A 411 6.69 1.11 22.74
CA ALA A 411 6.85 0.63 21.37
C ALA A 411 5.62 -0.18 20.94
N ILE A 412 5.06 -0.94 21.88
CA ILE A 412 3.85 -1.75 21.68
C ILE A 412 2.80 -1.26 22.68
N LEU A 413 1.70 -0.74 22.18
CA LEU A 413 0.54 -0.36 23.00
C LEU A 413 -0.65 -1.25 22.65
N ASN A 414 -1.07 -2.07 23.62
CA ASN A 414 -2.24 -2.93 23.50
C ASN A 414 -3.27 -2.60 24.58
N ARG A 415 -4.34 -1.92 24.20
CA ARG A 415 -5.49 -1.56 25.02
C ARG A 415 -6.79 -2.17 24.48
N ALA A 416 -6.67 -3.16 23.62
CA ALA A 416 -7.83 -3.82 23.02
C ALA A 416 -8.48 -4.81 23.99
N ASP A 417 -9.79 -4.99 23.87
CA ASP A 417 -10.49 -6.18 24.33
C ASP A 417 -10.22 -7.30 23.33
N ILE A 418 -9.23 -8.13 23.65
CA ILE A 418 -8.79 -9.25 22.82
C ILE A 418 -9.51 -10.52 23.26
N ARG A 419 -10.13 -11.21 22.32
CA ARG A 419 -10.84 -12.48 22.55
C ARG A 419 -10.39 -13.54 21.55
N GLY A 420 -10.84 -14.77 21.76
CA GLY A 420 -10.40 -15.91 20.97
C GLY A 420 -9.12 -16.54 21.51
N SER A 421 -8.67 -17.60 20.86
CA SER A 421 -7.54 -18.43 21.32
C SER A 421 -6.26 -18.27 20.50
N GLN A 422 -6.31 -17.52 19.40
CA GLN A 422 -5.20 -17.36 18.46
C GLN A 422 -4.79 -15.88 18.39
N ASN A 423 -4.29 -15.35 19.50
CA ASN A 423 -3.82 -13.97 19.58
C ASN A 423 -2.35 -13.99 19.92
N ASP A 424 -1.51 -13.94 18.89
CA ASP A 424 -0.08 -14.12 19.00
C ASP A 424 0.71 -12.89 18.57
N PHE A 425 1.63 -12.48 19.41
CA PHE A 425 2.68 -11.52 19.09
C PHE A 425 4.02 -12.25 19.10
N ARG A 426 4.52 -12.66 17.93
CA ARG A 426 5.65 -13.59 17.87
C ARG A 426 6.65 -13.29 16.76
N GLU A 427 7.88 -13.71 16.99
CA GLU A 427 8.99 -13.59 16.05
C GLU A 427 9.25 -12.12 15.59
N ASN A 428 8.76 -11.12 16.36
CA ASN A 428 9.00 -9.72 16.03
C ASN A 428 10.36 -9.23 16.55
N HIS A 429 10.95 -8.30 15.85
CA HIS A 429 12.17 -7.61 16.25
C HIS A 429 11.85 -6.17 16.64
N ILE A 430 11.97 -5.84 17.92
CA ILE A 430 11.67 -4.52 18.45
C ILE A 430 12.94 -3.83 18.93
N TYR A 431 13.33 -2.76 18.27
CA TYR A 431 14.36 -1.85 18.70
C TYR A 431 13.70 -0.64 19.34
N SER A 432 13.88 -0.48 20.65
CA SER A 432 13.26 0.62 21.38
C SER A 432 14.29 1.54 22.02
N GLY A 433 14.28 2.80 21.62
CA GLY A 433 15.01 3.88 22.28
C GLY A 433 14.26 4.44 23.51
N SER A 434 13.03 3.98 23.75
CA SER A 434 12.23 4.36 24.90
C SER A 434 12.42 3.38 26.06
N PRO A 435 12.42 3.84 27.31
CA PRO A 435 12.40 2.95 28.46
C PRO A 435 11.13 2.09 28.54
N LEU A 436 9.99 2.56 28.05
CA LEU A 436 8.74 1.80 28.02
C LEU A 436 8.62 1.03 26.71
N VAL A 437 8.88 -0.26 26.75
CA VAL A 437 8.85 -1.13 25.56
C VAL A 437 7.45 -1.63 25.28
N LEU A 438 6.77 -2.15 26.30
CA LEU A 438 5.45 -2.77 26.17
C LEU A 438 4.49 -2.19 27.20
N ASP A 439 3.30 -1.83 26.75
CA ASP A 439 2.14 -1.56 27.59
C ASP A 439 0.93 -2.34 27.06
N SER A 440 0.65 -3.51 27.67
CA SER A 440 -0.36 -4.46 27.18
C SER A 440 -1.30 -4.92 28.29
N ASN A 441 -2.57 -5.14 27.94
CA ASN A 441 -3.42 -5.99 28.75
C ASN A 441 -2.96 -7.47 28.62
N ASN A 442 -3.48 -8.37 29.44
CA ASN A 442 -3.00 -9.75 29.55
C ASN A 442 -3.74 -10.75 28.67
N LYS A 443 -4.18 -10.38 27.47
CA LYS A 443 -4.99 -11.27 26.62
C LYS A 443 -4.31 -11.69 25.31
N MET A 444 -3.09 -11.24 25.08
CA MET A 444 -2.27 -11.63 23.93
C MET A 444 -1.09 -12.46 24.39
N SER A 445 -0.72 -13.47 23.61
CA SER A 445 0.46 -14.31 23.85
C SER A 445 1.67 -13.67 23.20
N PHE A 446 2.76 -13.52 23.97
CA PHE A 446 4.03 -13.00 23.49
C PHE A 446 5.09 -14.10 23.55
N GLN A 447 5.72 -14.41 22.41
CA GLN A 447 6.73 -15.47 22.32
C GLN A 447 7.71 -15.26 21.16
N ASP A 448 8.89 -15.83 21.27
CA ASP A 448 9.94 -15.85 20.24
C ASP A 448 10.34 -14.46 19.70
N ASN A 449 10.08 -13.39 20.47
CA ASN A 449 10.41 -12.04 20.08
C ASN A 449 11.87 -11.69 20.39
N ARG A 450 12.41 -10.74 19.68
CA ARG A 450 13.72 -10.15 19.95
C ARG A 450 13.56 -8.68 20.31
N TYR A 451 14.02 -8.32 21.51
CA TYR A 451 14.00 -6.95 21.99
C TYR A 451 15.42 -6.40 22.10
N THR A 452 15.65 -5.26 21.50
CA THR A 452 16.88 -4.48 21.67
C THR A 452 16.51 -3.13 22.23
N THR A 453 16.97 -2.83 23.44
CA THR A 453 16.75 -1.52 24.07
C THR A 453 18.00 -0.68 23.98
N CYS A 454 17.83 0.62 23.79
CA CYS A 454 18.89 1.56 23.54
C CYS A 454 19.06 2.48 24.75
N GLY A 455 20.29 2.60 25.25
CA GLY A 455 20.59 3.44 26.39
C GLY A 455 20.77 2.65 27.69
N ASN A 456 20.58 3.31 28.80
CA ASN A 456 20.78 2.71 30.13
C ASN A 456 19.63 1.77 30.48
N ASP A 457 19.87 0.83 31.37
CA ASP A 457 19.06 -0.30 31.84
C ASP A 457 17.64 0.01 32.38
N GLY A 458 16.97 1.04 31.85
CA GLY A 458 15.67 1.52 32.31
C GLY A 458 14.46 0.99 31.55
N SER A 459 14.61 -0.12 30.81
CA SER A 459 13.48 -0.71 30.06
C SER A 459 12.36 -1.16 30.98
N THR A 460 11.12 -0.85 30.60
CA THR A 460 9.93 -1.13 31.40
C THR A 460 8.90 -1.86 30.56
N TRP A 461 8.29 -2.87 31.15
CA TRP A 461 7.16 -3.62 30.58
C TRP A 461 5.95 -3.47 31.50
N ILE A 462 4.80 -3.15 30.93
CA ILE A 462 3.52 -3.15 31.63
C ILE A 462 2.66 -4.25 31.01
N PHE A 463 2.24 -5.22 31.82
CA PHE A 463 1.42 -6.34 31.37
C PHE A 463 0.36 -6.67 32.43
N GLY A 464 -0.91 -6.72 32.01
CA GLY A 464 -2.02 -7.00 32.91
C GLY A 464 -2.12 -6.02 34.08
N GLY A 465 -1.77 -4.75 33.87
CA GLY A 465 -1.77 -3.71 34.90
C GLY A 465 -0.60 -3.77 35.89
N ARG A 466 0.35 -4.68 35.70
CA ARG A 466 1.59 -4.78 36.51
C ARG A 466 2.77 -4.21 35.75
N THR A 467 3.60 -3.47 36.45
CA THR A 467 4.85 -2.92 35.92
C THR A 467 6.03 -3.78 36.33
N TYR A 468 6.86 -4.12 35.35
CA TYR A 468 8.10 -4.87 35.53
C TYR A 468 9.27 -4.00 35.05
N LYS A 469 10.33 -3.94 35.84
CA LYS A 469 11.48 -3.05 35.60
C LYS A 469 12.56 -3.69 34.74
N THR A 470 12.53 -5.02 34.62
CA THR A 470 13.48 -5.77 33.80
C THR A 470 12.74 -6.76 32.93
N PHE A 471 13.35 -7.17 31.83
CA PHE A 471 12.79 -8.19 30.95
C PHE A 471 12.61 -9.53 31.68
N GLU A 472 13.56 -9.90 32.55
CA GLU A 472 13.50 -11.14 33.31
C GLU A 472 12.37 -11.14 34.33
N GLU A 473 12.12 -10.01 35.00
CA GLU A 473 10.96 -9.86 35.88
C GLU A 473 9.65 -9.98 35.10
N TYR A 474 9.56 -9.38 33.91
CA TYR A 474 8.40 -9.46 33.04
C TYR A 474 8.19 -10.92 32.58
N ARG A 475 9.20 -11.54 32.00
CA ARG A 475 9.13 -12.92 31.51
C ARG A 475 8.68 -13.92 32.59
N SER A 476 9.31 -13.86 33.77
CA SER A 476 8.99 -14.76 34.86
C SER A 476 7.68 -14.43 35.57
N GLY A 477 7.39 -13.14 35.77
CA GLY A 477 6.22 -12.68 36.52
C GLY A 477 4.92 -12.70 35.73
N ALA A 478 4.97 -12.54 34.41
CA ALA A 478 3.84 -12.58 33.51
C ALA A 478 3.65 -13.96 32.83
N GLY A 479 4.65 -14.84 32.86
CA GLY A 479 4.62 -16.13 32.18
C GLY A 479 4.54 -15.99 30.64
N GLN A 480 5.19 -14.95 30.12
CA GLN A 480 5.20 -14.61 28.68
C GLN A 480 6.62 -14.78 28.13
N GLU A 481 6.79 -14.54 26.83
CA GLU A 481 8.07 -14.43 26.13
C GLU A 481 8.90 -15.74 26.15
N HIS A 482 8.23 -16.88 26.03
CA HIS A 482 8.95 -18.13 25.76
C HIS A 482 9.75 -18.00 24.47
N GLY A 483 11.03 -18.43 24.48
CA GLY A 483 11.93 -18.31 23.34
C GLY A 483 12.43 -16.88 23.02
N SER A 484 11.86 -15.86 23.65
CA SER A 484 12.23 -14.48 23.38
C SER A 484 13.57 -14.09 24.00
N THR A 485 14.23 -13.15 23.37
CA THR A 485 15.53 -12.60 23.82
C THR A 485 15.47 -11.09 24.03
N TRP A 486 16.27 -10.62 24.96
CA TRP A 486 16.44 -9.21 25.24
C TRP A 486 17.93 -8.85 25.37
N LYS A 487 18.30 -7.67 24.88
CA LYS A 487 19.61 -7.08 25.09
C LYS A 487 19.55 -5.57 25.14
N THR A 488 20.55 -4.95 25.77
CA THR A 488 20.76 -3.51 25.75
C THR A 488 21.93 -3.16 24.84
N GLU A 489 21.74 -2.22 23.95
CA GLU A 489 22.81 -1.65 23.13
C GLU A 489 23.19 -0.25 23.60
N LYS A 490 24.48 -0.01 23.79
CA LYS A 490 25.02 1.27 24.25
C LYS A 490 25.29 2.27 23.13
N VAL A 491 25.25 1.85 21.87
CA VAL A 491 25.70 2.65 20.72
C VAL A 491 24.53 3.46 20.16
N ALA A 492 24.56 4.75 20.38
CA ALA A 492 23.54 5.73 20.00
C ALA A 492 23.15 5.72 18.50
N ALA A 493 24.03 5.36 17.59
CA ALA A 493 23.78 5.44 16.15
C ALA A 493 22.71 4.45 15.65
N ARG A 494 22.55 3.29 16.30
CA ARG A 494 21.53 2.29 15.94
C ARG A 494 20.20 2.53 16.61
N CYS A 495 20.24 3.24 17.73
CA CYS A 495 19.09 3.53 18.57
C CYS A 495 18.41 4.85 18.22
N GLN A 496 19.02 5.66 17.40
CA GLN A 496 18.46 6.94 16.91
C GLN A 496 17.75 6.78 15.58
N GLY A 497 17.08 5.63 15.32
CA GLY A 497 16.44 5.29 14.06
C GLY A 497 17.25 5.93 12.94
N GLY A 498 18.24 5.27 12.39
CA GLY A 498 19.36 5.84 11.64
C GLY A 498 19.06 7.23 11.08
N GLN A 499 19.91 8.22 11.36
CA GLN A 499 19.67 9.53 10.76
C GLN A 499 19.32 9.25 9.30
N ARG A 500 18.10 9.59 8.91
CA ARG A 500 17.79 9.71 7.51
C ARG A 500 18.97 10.44 6.92
N PRO A 501 19.56 10.01 5.80
CA PRO A 501 20.26 10.95 4.97
C PRO A 501 19.30 12.13 4.84
N GLN A 502 19.72 13.32 5.30
CA GLN A 502 18.91 14.53 5.41
C GLN A 502 17.84 14.56 4.34
N GLU A 503 16.59 14.74 4.76
CA GLU A 503 15.40 14.96 3.94
C GLU A 503 15.63 14.56 2.50
N ALA A 504 14.94 13.56 1.96
CA ALA A 504 14.91 13.45 0.53
C ALA A 504 14.66 14.89 0.06
N LYS A 505 15.74 15.60 -0.27
CA LYS A 505 15.62 16.91 -0.88
C LYS A 505 14.63 16.66 -1.97
N SER A 506 13.59 17.45 -1.99
CA SER A 506 12.61 17.51 -3.07
C SER A 506 13.24 16.95 -4.33
N ILE A 507 12.61 16.00 -4.98
CA ILE A 507 13.11 15.31 -6.17
C ILE A 507 13.33 16.31 -7.32
N SER A 508 13.63 17.55 -7.01
CA SER A 508 13.98 18.60 -7.96
C SER A 508 15.32 18.26 -8.63
N GLY A 509 15.27 17.76 -9.85
CA GLY A 509 16.46 17.68 -10.70
C GLY A 509 16.60 16.49 -11.63
N ILE A 510 15.62 15.61 -11.77
CA ILE A 510 15.75 14.51 -12.73
C ILE A 510 15.02 14.87 -14.03
N GLN A 511 15.80 15.35 -15.01
CA GLN A 511 15.28 15.51 -16.38
C GLN A 511 14.92 14.14 -16.95
N ALA A 512 13.66 13.99 -17.39
CA ALA A 512 13.19 12.82 -18.12
C ALA A 512 14.02 12.68 -19.43
N THR A 513 14.93 11.71 -19.46
CA THR A 513 15.57 11.35 -20.72
C THR A 513 14.54 10.57 -21.54
N LYS A 514 14.16 11.14 -22.67
CA LYS A 514 13.25 10.57 -23.65
C LYS A 514 13.79 9.22 -24.12
N ILE A 515 13.19 8.12 -23.64
CA ILE A 515 13.41 6.80 -24.23
C ILE A 515 12.35 6.64 -25.31
N ALA A 516 12.76 6.79 -26.56
CA ALA A 516 11.93 6.54 -27.72
C ALA A 516 11.86 5.04 -27.96
N GLY A 517 10.65 4.52 -28.20
CA GLY A 517 10.53 3.29 -28.95
C GLY A 517 9.55 2.25 -28.42
N ASP A 518 8.57 2.10 -29.18
CA ASP A 518 7.88 0.88 -29.62
C ASP A 518 6.91 0.15 -28.68
N THR A 519 5.73 -0.04 -29.22
CA THR A 519 4.49 -0.59 -28.71
C THR A 519 4.47 -2.12 -28.72
N GLY A 520 5.29 -2.74 -27.89
CA GLY A 520 5.20 -4.17 -27.61
C GLY A 520 5.32 -4.38 -26.11
N ARG A 521 4.63 -5.36 -25.53
CA ARG A 521 4.90 -5.79 -24.15
C ARG A 521 6.39 -6.03 -24.01
N ALA A 522 7.11 -5.03 -23.50
CA ALA A 522 8.54 -5.15 -23.30
C ALA A 522 8.76 -6.15 -22.16
N THR A 523 9.50 -7.18 -22.45
CA THR A 523 10.10 -8.03 -21.43
C THR A 523 11.37 -7.35 -20.96
N LEU A 524 11.80 -7.55 -19.70
CA LEU A 524 13.02 -7.02 -19.10
C LEU A 524 14.23 -8.00 -19.18
N PRO A 525 14.36 -8.94 -20.14
CA PRO A 525 15.47 -9.87 -20.12
C PRO A 525 16.80 -9.11 -20.22
N GLY A 526 17.63 -9.30 -19.20
CA GLY A 526 18.94 -8.66 -19.14
C GLY A 526 18.99 -7.33 -18.38
N TRP A 527 17.89 -6.67 -18.12
CA TRP A 527 17.86 -5.51 -17.23
C TRP A 527 18.21 -5.91 -15.80
N THR A 528 19.01 -5.10 -15.14
CA THR A 528 19.51 -5.40 -13.80
C THR A 528 19.43 -4.17 -12.91
N VAL A 529 18.81 -4.31 -11.73
CA VAL A 529 18.98 -3.36 -10.62
C VAL A 529 20.19 -3.82 -9.82
N ILE A 530 21.17 -2.96 -9.68
CA ILE A 530 22.38 -3.20 -8.88
C ILE A 530 22.37 -2.22 -7.72
N SER A 531 22.40 -2.71 -6.49
CA SER A 531 22.44 -1.87 -5.30
C SER A 531 23.66 -2.22 -4.44
N GLU A 532 24.42 -1.20 -4.08
CA GLU A 532 25.54 -1.24 -3.14
C GLU A 532 25.09 -0.56 -1.85
N ILE A 533 24.95 -1.33 -0.78
CA ILE A 533 24.37 -0.87 0.47
C ILE A 533 25.43 -0.91 1.55
N PRO A 534 25.86 0.24 2.10
CA PRO A 534 26.65 0.26 3.32
C PRO A 534 25.75 -0.24 4.46
N ALA A 535 26.17 -1.32 5.09
CA ALA A 535 25.39 -1.95 6.13
C ALA A 535 26.23 -2.12 7.40
N SER A 536 25.59 -2.05 8.54
CA SER A 536 26.11 -2.55 9.79
C SER A 536 25.16 -3.60 10.35
N MET A 537 25.72 -4.62 10.97
CA MET A 537 24.93 -5.66 11.62
C MET A 537 25.22 -5.65 13.12
N ASP A 538 24.21 -5.91 13.90
CA ASP A 538 24.37 -6.09 15.33
C ASP A 538 24.87 -7.52 15.66
N THR A 539 25.10 -7.78 16.94
CA THR A 539 25.55 -9.09 17.42
C THR A 539 24.49 -10.19 17.29
N ALA A 540 23.21 -9.82 17.06
CA ALA A 540 22.13 -10.75 16.77
C ALA A 540 21.97 -11.02 15.26
N GLY A 541 22.79 -10.39 14.42
CA GLY A 541 22.75 -10.56 12.98
C GLY A 541 21.70 -9.70 12.28
N LEU A 542 21.20 -8.66 12.94
CA LEU A 542 20.23 -7.74 12.33
C LEU A 542 20.91 -6.53 11.70
N PHE A 543 20.43 -6.12 10.55
CA PHE A 543 20.91 -4.94 9.85
C PHE A 543 20.50 -3.65 10.57
N ASP A 544 21.26 -2.59 10.34
CA ASP A 544 20.79 -1.25 10.73
C ASP A 544 19.52 -0.85 9.94
N PRO A 545 18.73 0.13 10.47
CA PRO A 545 17.43 0.48 9.88
C PRO A 545 17.47 0.86 8.41
N ALA A 546 18.48 1.64 8.00
CA ALA A 546 18.59 2.09 6.61
C ALA A 546 18.88 0.93 5.66
N ALA A 547 19.82 0.04 6.05
CA ALA A 547 20.11 -1.15 5.26
C ALA A 547 18.91 -2.12 5.21
N ALA A 548 18.22 -2.35 6.34
CA ALA A 548 17.03 -3.19 6.39
C ALA A 548 15.91 -2.65 5.49
N GLY A 549 15.66 -1.33 5.53
CA GLY A 549 14.67 -0.67 4.68
C GLY A 549 14.98 -0.83 3.20
N GLN A 550 16.22 -0.53 2.79
CA GLN A 550 16.63 -0.67 1.38
C GLN A 550 16.55 -2.10 0.89
N LEU A 551 16.91 -3.07 1.73
CA LEU A 551 16.80 -4.49 1.37
C LEU A 551 15.34 -4.93 1.19
N MET A 552 14.43 -4.49 2.05
CA MET A 552 13.00 -4.78 1.90
C MET A 552 12.43 -4.18 0.62
N ILE A 553 12.76 -2.94 0.31
CA ILE A 553 12.35 -2.26 -0.93
C ILE A 553 12.83 -3.03 -2.16
N LEU A 554 14.09 -3.43 -2.18
CA LEU A 554 14.66 -4.19 -3.30
C LEU A 554 14.04 -5.59 -3.43
N LYS A 555 13.72 -6.25 -2.30
CA LYS A 555 12.97 -7.52 -2.28
C LYS A 555 11.60 -7.36 -2.92
N ASN A 556 10.85 -6.34 -2.52
CA ASN A 556 9.51 -6.09 -3.03
C ASN A 556 9.54 -5.77 -4.53
N LEU A 557 10.48 -4.92 -4.96
CA LEU A 557 10.74 -4.64 -6.37
C LEU A 557 11.03 -5.92 -7.17
N TYR A 558 11.93 -6.76 -6.66
CA TYR A 558 12.28 -8.01 -7.34
C TYR A 558 11.07 -8.95 -7.43
N THR A 559 10.30 -9.08 -6.37
CA THR A 559 9.09 -9.89 -6.36
C THR A 559 8.08 -9.43 -7.41
N GLN A 560 7.94 -8.12 -7.58
CA GLN A 560 7.04 -7.51 -8.55
C GLN A 560 7.48 -7.75 -10.01
N PHE A 561 8.77 -7.61 -10.31
CA PHE A 561 9.25 -7.60 -11.70
C PHE A 561 10.03 -8.85 -12.14
N ARG A 562 10.27 -9.83 -11.25
CA ARG A 562 11.00 -11.06 -11.60
C ARG A 562 10.38 -11.83 -12.77
N ALA A 563 9.06 -11.85 -12.85
CA ALA A 563 8.33 -12.51 -13.95
C ALA A 563 8.53 -11.82 -15.31
N SER A 564 8.87 -10.53 -15.31
CA SER A 564 9.23 -9.76 -16.51
C SER A 564 10.70 -9.91 -16.91
N GLY A 565 11.48 -10.68 -16.15
CA GLY A 565 12.89 -10.95 -16.44
C GLY A 565 13.87 -9.98 -15.81
N LEU A 566 13.45 -9.08 -14.92
CA LEU A 566 14.34 -8.19 -14.18
C LEU A 566 15.29 -9.01 -13.29
N ARG A 567 16.55 -8.65 -13.28
CA ARG A 567 17.56 -9.20 -12.39
C ARG A 567 17.85 -8.23 -11.26
N LEU A 568 18.14 -8.77 -10.08
CA LEU A 568 18.58 -7.98 -8.93
C LEU A 568 19.96 -8.47 -8.46
N ARG A 569 20.86 -7.53 -8.26
CA ARG A 569 22.18 -7.78 -7.65
C ARG A 569 22.37 -6.82 -6.50
N ILE A 570 22.58 -7.36 -5.31
CA ILE A 570 22.85 -6.59 -4.11
C ILE A 570 24.26 -6.86 -3.65
N THR A 571 25.02 -5.80 -3.37
CA THR A 571 26.31 -5.85 -2.70
C THR A 571 26.18 -5.18 -1.34
N LEU A 572 26.42 -5.93 -0.28
CA LEU A 572 26.42 -5.41 1.08
C LEU A 572 27.86 -5.09 1.47
N SER A 573 28.15 -3.83 1.79
CA SER A 573 29.43 -3.38 2.32
C SER A 573 29.34 -3.33 3.84
N LEU A 574 29.78 -4.39 4.50
CA LEU A 574 29.68 -4.52 5.96
C LEU A 574 30.84 -3.79 6.65
N ARG A 575 30.52 -2.85 7.54
CA ARG A 575 31.53 -2.08 8.29
C ARG A 575 32.22 -2.88 9.41
N HIS A 576 31.56 -3.91 9.94
CA HIS A 576 32.14 -4.84 10.91
C HIS A 576 31.52 -6.21 10.66
N PRO A 577 32.20 -7.11 9.95
CA PRO A 577 31.68 -8.43 9.68
C PRO A 577 31.63 -9.23 10.98
N ASN A 578 30.44 -9.43 11.52
CA ASN A 578 30.14 -10.58 12.36
C ASN A 578 30.22 -11.83 11.48
N SER A 579 30.27 -13.00 12.05
CA SER A 579 30.54 -14.24 11.31
C SER A 579 29.72 -14.39 10.01
N PRO A 580 30.21 -15.11 8.99
CA PRO A 580 29.45 -15.44 7.78
C PRO A 580 28.07 -16.08 8.06
N GLU A 581 27.95 -16.73 9.20
CA GLU A 581 26.70 -17.34 9.66
C GLU A 581 25.64 -16.30 10.03
N SER A 582 26.03 -15.21 10.69
CA SER A 582 25.12 -14.09 11.03
C SER A 582 24.55 -13.41 9.78
N LEU A 583 25.39 -13.23 8.74
CA LEU A 583 24.94 -12.70 7.47
C LEU A 583 23.96 -13.63 6.76
N GLY A 584 24.25 -14.94 6.77
CA GLY A 584 23.37 -15.97 6.20
C GLY A 584 22.00 -16.01 6.90
N ASN A 585 21.97 -15.80 8.20
CA ASN A 585 20.73 -15.74 8.97
C ASN A 585 19.91 -14.47 8.62
N ALA A 586 20.56 -13.31 8.60
CA ALA A 586 19.88 -12.04 8.25
C ALA A 586 19.30 -12.04 6.83
N ILE A 587 20.02 -12.65 5.87
CA ILE A 587 19.51 -12.82 4.50
C ILE A 587 18.29 -13.76 4.47
N ARG A 588 18.29 -14.83 5.25
CA ARG A 588 17.13 -15.73 5.37
C ARG A 588 15.96 -15.05 6.08
N ASP A 589 16.23 -14.32 7.15
CA ASP A 589 15.19 -13.61 7.91
C ASP A 589 14.46 -12.55 7.06
N LEU A 590 15.16 -11.95 6.09
CA LEU A 590 14.57 -11.04 5.11
C LEU A 590 13.98 -11.77 3.89
N ASP A 591 14.05 -13.12 3.86
CA ASP A 591 13.62 -13.93 2.70
C ASP A 591 14.18 -13.43 1.35
N LEU A 592 15.47 -13.15 1.36
CA LEU A 592 16.22 -12.73 0.15
C LEU A 592 16.69 -13.94 -0.68
N SER A 593 16.11 -15.11 -0.46
CA SER A 593 16.41 -16.34 -1.22
C SER A 593 16.13 -16.12 -2.72
N GLY A 594 17.12 -16.41 -3.55
CA GLY A 594 17.07 -16.18 -5.00
C GLY A 594 17.61 -14.82 -5.44
N ILE A 595 17.99 -13.94 -4.54
CA ILE A 595 18.70 -12.70 -4.81
C ILE A 595 20.21 -12.93 -4.66
N LYS A 596 20.99 -12.51 -5.65
CA LYS A 596 22.43 -12.63 -5.55
C LYS A 596 22.98 -11.53 -4.63
N VAL A 597 23.39 -11.91 -3.43
CA VAL A 597 24.05 -11.04 -2.46
C VAL A 597 25.54 -11.35 -2.44
N SER A 598 26.38 -10.35 -2.49
CA SER A 598 27.83 -10.46 -2.32
C SER A 598 28.29 -9.48 -1.26
N SER A 599 29.18 -9.90 -0.38
CA SER A 599 29.85 -9.04 0.59
C SER A 599 31.33 -8.98 0.24
N PRO A 600 31.85 -7.89 -0.28
CA PRO A 600 33.28 -7.72 -0.48
C PRO A 600 33.97 -7.59 0.89
N LEU A 601 35.00 -8.38 1.10
CA LEU A 601 35.77 -8.37 2.34
C LEU A 601 36.81 -7.24 2.42
N ASP A 602 36.99 -6.43 1.35
CA ASP A 602 38.06 -5.44 1.30
C ASP A 602 37.67 -4.12 0.63
N HIS A 603 38.12 -3.05 1.29
CA HIS A 603 38.41 -1.66 0.85
C HIS A 603 37.26 -0.71 0.52
N GLU A 604 37.28 0.40 1.26
CA GLU A 604 36.46 1.62 1.08
C GLU A 604 34.97 1.39 0.90
N SER A 605 34.29 1.07 2.00
CA SER A 605 32.84 1.03 2.03
C SER A 605 32.27 2.38 1.60
N PRO A 606 31.38 2.43 0.60
CA PRO A 606 30.69 3.66 0.26
C PRO A 606 29.99 4.22 1.50
N SER A 607 30.03 5.53 1.65
CA SER A 607 29.39 6.21 2.76
C SER A 607 27.87 6.27 2.62
N LEU A 608 27.36 6.07 1.41
CA LEU A 608 25.96 6.15 1.02
C LEU A 608 25.54 4.95 0.17
N THR A 609 24.26 4.60 0.23
CA THR A 609 23.66 3.62 -0.67
C THR A 609 23.76 4.10 -2.11
N LYS A 610 24.19 3.22 -3.01
CA LYS A 610 24.27 3.48 -4.43
C LYS A 610 23.46 2.44 -5.19
N THR A 611 22.40 2.89 -5.88
CA THR A 611 21.56 2.00 -6.68
C THR A 611 21.62 2.40 -8.14
N ARG A 612 21.69 1.43 -9.05
CA ARG A 612 21.76 1.64 -10.50
C ARG A 612 20.76 0.76 -11.22
N LEU A 613 20.08 1.32 -12.21
CA LEU A 613 19.34 0.58 -13.21
C LEU A 613 20.22 0.43 -14.45
N VAL A 614 20.54 -0.80 -14.81
CA VAL A 614 21.50 -1.15 -15.86
C VAL A 614 20.80 -1.90 -16.98
N ALA A 615 20.98 -1.42 -18.21
CA ALA A 615 20.46 -2.03 -19.43
C ALA A 615 21.18 -3.35 -19.77
N PRO A 616 20.63 -4.17 -20.68
CA PRO A 616 21.23 -5.44 -21.10
C PRO A 616 22.64 -5.32 -21.71
N ASP A 617 22.98 -4.18 -22.30
CA ASP A 617 24.29 -3.87 -22.86
C ASP A 617 25.33 -3.43 -21.81
N GLY A 618 24.92 -3.35 -20.55
CA GLY A 618 25.77 -2.89 -19.45
C GLY A 618 25.73 -1.38 -19.20
N THR A 619 24.98 -0.62 -19.98
CA THR A 619 24.86 0.84 -19.80
C THR A 619 24.05 1.14 -18.55
N THR A 620 24.56 2.02 -17.67
CA THR A 620 23.79 2.58 -16.55
C THR A 620 22.82 3.63 -17.08
N VAL A 621 21.54 3.34 -16.99
CA VAL A 621 20.47 4.25 -17.45
C VAL A 621 20.08 5.24 -16.35
N ARG A 622 20.12 4.79 -15.10
CA ARG A 622 19.91 5.65 -13.91
C ARG A 622 20.82 5.24 -12.78
N GLU A 623 21.20 6.22 -11.98
CA GLU A 623 22.00 6.04 -10.78
C GLU A 623 21.49 6.94 -9.67
N TRP A 624 21.36 6.38 -8.47
CA TRP A 624 20.94 7.06 -7.25
C TRP A 624 21.99 6.85 -6.16
N HIS A 625 22.25 7.87 -5.38
CA HIS A 625 23.26 7.87 -4.31
C HIS A 625 22.67 7.94 -2.91
N GLU A 626 21.38 7.68 -2.77
CA GLU A 626 20.63 7.81 -1.53
C GLU A 626 19.74 6.60 -1.28
N PHE A 627 19.13 6.56 -0.10
CA PHE A 627 18.03 5.64 0.19
C PHE A 627 16.86 5.97 -0.73
N LEU A 628 16.34 4.95 -1.40
CA LEU A 628 15.24 5.10 -2.35
C LEU A 628 13.99 4.40 -1.85
N GLY A 629 12.85 5.07 -1.97
CA GLY A 629 11.54 4.47 -1.79
C GLY A 629 11.19 3.48 -2.93
N PRO A 630 10.25 2.53 -2.69
CA PRO A 630 9.81 1.58 -3.70
C PRO A 630 9.19 2.26 -4.92
N ALA A 631 8.52 3.39 -4.72
CA ALA A 631 7.91 4.17 -5.81
C ALA A 631 8.97 4.63 -6.83
N GLU A 632 10.09 5.18 -6.38
CA GLU A 632 11.12 5.74 -7.27
C GLU A 632 11.76 4.68 -8.16
N ILE A 633 12.16 3.55 -7.58
CA ILE A 633 12.78 2.46 -8.34
C ILE A 633 11.74 1.77 -9.22
N GLY A 634 10.56 1.52 -8.69
CA GLY A 634 9.45 0.91 -9.42
C GLY A 634 9.04 1.73 -10.64
N LEU A 635 8.94 3.04 -10.50
CA LEU A 635 8.67 3.96 -11.59
C LEU A 635 9.77 3.90 -12.67
N ALA A 636 11.03 3.93 -12.28
CA ALA A 636 12.13 3.84 -13.23
C ALA A 636 12.12 2.51 -14.00
N VAL A 637 11.86 1.39 -13.33
CA VAL A 637 11.76 0.06 -13.96
C VAL A 637 10.59 0.02 -14.95
N ARG A 638 9.44 0.56 -14.59
CA ARG A 638 8.27 0.62 -15.47
C ARG A 638 8.51 1.49 -16.68
N SER A 639 9.19 2.64 -16.53
CA SER A 639 9.52 3.51 -17.66
C SER A 639 10.33 2.78 -18.73
N VAL A 640 11.15 1.82 -18.32
CA VAL A 640 11.90 0.95 -19.21
C VAL A 640 11.03 -0.10 -19.90
N LEU A 641 9.95 -0.54 -19.23
CA LEU A 641 8.97 -1.45 -19.83
C LEU A 641 8.08 -0.80 -20.90
N GLY A 642 8.23 0.51 -21.13
CA GLY A 642 7.37 1.25 -22.05
C GLY A 642 5.93 1.40 -21.53
N GLU A 643 5.68 1.01 -20.26
CA GLU A 643 4.45 1.38 -19.59
C GLU A 643 4.44 2.90 -19.45
N PRO A 644 3.36 3.60 -19.79
CA PRO A 644 3.29 5.04 -19.67
C PRO A 644 3.35 5.41 -18.19
N LEU A 645 4.53 5.65 -17.69
CA LEU A 645 4.77 6.10 -16.34
C LEU A 645 4.96 7.58 -16.33
N TYR A 646 4.09 8.19 -15.61
CA TYR A 646 4.24 9.58 -15.25
C TYR A 646 4.97 9.60 -13.93
N SER A 647 6.19 10.02 -13.99
CA SER A 647 7.05 10.07 -12.81
C SER A 647 6.50 11.12 -11.86
N LEU A 648 6.50 10.79 -10.57
CA LEU A 648 6.47 11.76 -9.47
C LEU A 648 7.41 12.96 -9.71
N MET A 649 8.31 12.85 -10.65
CA MET A 649 9.38 13.77 -11.02
C MET A 649 8.98 14.77 -12.09
N GLU A 650 7.93 14.53 -12.86
CA GLU A 650 7.36 15.57 -13.75
C GLU A 650 6.51 16.57 -12.96
N LEU A 651 6.14 16.24 -11.74
CA LEU A 651 5.29 17.05 -10.88
C LEU A 651 6.06 18.12 -10.09
N GLU A 652 7.36 17.93 -9.86
CA GLU A 652 8.20 18.93 -9.18
C GLU A 652 8.88 19.92 -10.15
N ALA A 653 8.70 19.75 -11.45
CA ALA A 653 9.29 20.62 -12.49
C ALA A 653 8.33 21.70 -12.99
N GLN A 654 7.13 21.81 -12.45
CA GLN A 654 6.20 22.90 -12.65
C GLN A 654 6.08 23.78 -11.40
#